data_c98de43318e327a0a54337c1887fa2e7
#
_entry.id   c98de43318e327a0a54337c1887fa2e7
#
_cell.length_a   1.000
_cell.length_b   1.000
_cell.length_c   1.000
_cell.angle_alpha   90.00
_cell.angle_beta   90.00
_cell.angle_gamma   90.00
#
_symmetry.space_group_name_H-M   'P 1'
#
loop_
_entity.id
_entity.type
_entity.pdbx_description
1 polymer ?
#
loop_
_entity_poly.entity_id
_entity_poly.type
_entity_poly.pdbx_seq_one_letter_code
_entity_poly.pdbx_strand_id
1 'polypeptide(L)'
;MKYFTNPYNFVPLEGQCHRSSYGLGKDECLTGYFDCTIELPTPLFIPNTSCSQALCNPEEAEKGYSGYEFNSYEDLSGTVRQGGRGQIPPKEPVISGSEIRGSVRSVFEAAFGGCMSTIAADAILGRRTPSVKKPGILRKKGKSSNEYEIIPCERAMLFVEGPNISIGKHSSEKMGKLMRKNEYNSLKEGQEIWIKLADEGFKSGGRNIGAKVVEDYEIPLAGKKCPKGYLVGYLHKGEPFGKKKHHESVFYIKENRKEGKSKVKEVREEEINMLQAVMEQYWNPKQGHGNRKSCHKEFDMHRNQILVYYCDDEGVSSYMSPACIGKEVYAKTLRKILEKNGGYQPCYKRDALCSACSIFGMVSGKEGCHDAVGSRVRFADAVPKTPFQKDVCSNYMDELVLPESGEPRPGAVEFYTIQPYKDEDAKTEGWTANGYWTYDYMCVTEKGKAGRKELKVNLPKIRGRKFYWHSSNWQNYTNDNRLDHLMKQRIRPLKESNHETGERLFCFRVYFDRLNQTELEQLRWAMDFADSRCAHKIGRGKPLGFGSVKIRIDDLKIQTLDKETGELKLVSGDYEKLGKHIDVTGNAIKTLKIMTNYQDSPKDVGYPEVDNIQGKESFRWFGKNHIGFGNQTEFIKILPKAVEEHGPEKNQMKRLNTECSGRATNRPRDTYKKKS
;
A
#
# COMPACT_ATOMS: atom_id res chain seq x y z
N MET A 1 -15.13 14.78 17.09
CA MET A 1 -14.90 13.50 17.80
C MET A 1 -13.42 13.25 17.99
N LYS A 2 -12.99 12.71 19.15
CA LYS A 2 -11.55 12.46 19.44
C LYS A 2 -10.97 11.22 18.75
N TYR A 3 -11.80 10.31 18.25
CA TYR A 3 -11.41 9.01 17.73
C TYR A 3 -12.09 8.71 16.41
N PHE A 4 -11.54 7.75 15.65
CA PHE A 4 -12.11 7.19 14.43
C PHE A 4 -11.74 5.71 14.34
N THR A 5 -12.55 4.93 13.62
CA THR A 5 -12.23 3.54 13.27
C THR A 5 -11.71 3.52 11.84
N ASN A 6 -10.49 2.99 11.62
CA ASN A 6 -9.94 2.86 10.26
C ASN A 6 -10.86 1.99 9.40
N PRO A 7 -11.17 2.37 8.15
CA PRO A 7 -12.17 1.70 7.31
C PRO A 7 -11.92 0.21 7.06
N TYR A 8 -10.71 -0.25 7.27
CA TYR A 8 -10.33 -1.66 7.11
C TYR A 8 -9.53 -2.17 8.31
N ASN A 9 -9.56 -3.47 8.46
CA ASN A 9 -8.69 -4.21 9.37
C ASN A 9 -8.32 -5.56 8.75
N PHE A 10 -7.70 -6.44 9.50
CA PHE A 10 -7.16 -7.69 8.99
C PHE A 10 -7.73 -8.91 9.74
N VAL A 11 -8.13 -9.90 8.98
CA VAL A 11 -8.35 -11.26 9.48
C VAL A 11 -6.99 -11.95 9.57
N PRO A 12 -6.58 -12.45 10.74
CA PRO A 12 -5.24 -13.01 10.93
C PRO A 12 -5.02 -14.27 10.09
N LEU A 13 -3.75 -14.55 9.78
CA LEU A 13 -3.34 -15.86 9.27
C LEU A 13 -3.13 -16.78 10.46
N GLU A 14 -3.82 -17.92 10.48
CA GLU A 14 -3.83 -18.86 11.60
C GLU A 14 -3.34 -20.23 11.14
N GLY A 15 -2.39 -20.80 11.89
CA GLY A 15 -1.83 -22.11 11.58
C GLY A 15 -0.99 -22.13 10.30
N GLN A 16 -1.20 -23.13 9.47
CA GLN A 16 -0.48 -23.35 8.22
C GLN A 16 -1.45 -23.44 7.03
N CYS A 17 -1.02 -22.95 5.89
CA CYS A 17 -1.71 -23.16 4.63
C CYS A 17 -1.40 -24.56 4.10
N HIS A 18 -2.30 -25.50 4.36
CA HIS A 18 -2.17 -26.87 3.90
C HIS A 18 -2.32 -26.93 2.37
N ARG A 19 -1.50 -27.77 1.75
CA ARG A 19 -1.50 -28.01 0.31
C ARG A 19 -1.53 -29.50 0.00
N SER A 20 -2.27 -29.84 -1.05
CA SER A 20 -2.33 -31.19 -1.58
C SER A 20 -2.14 -31.15 -3.10
N SER A 21 -1.81 -32.27 -3.68
CA SER A 21 -1.80 -32.40 -5.14
C SER A 21 -3.22 -32.24 -5.70
N TYR A 22 -3.33 -31.57 -6.85
CA TYR A 22 -4.57 -31.55 -7.60
C TYR A 22 -4.85 -32.97 -8.10
N GLY A 23 -5.74 -33.65 -7.42
CA GLY A 23 -6.24 -34.94 -7.81
C GLY A 23 -7.72 -34.97 -7.50
N LEU A 24 -8.51 -35.43 -8.45
CA LEU A 24 -9.87 -35.83 -8.14
C LEU A 24 -9.70 -37.04 -7.21
N GLY A 25 -9.95 -36.81 -5.92
CA GLY A 25 -9.91 -37.90 -4.93
C GLY A 25 -10.80 -39.06 -5.33
N LYS A 26 -10.60 -40.19 -4.70
CA LYS A 26 -11.51 -41.35 -4.82
C LYS A 26 -12.86 -41.11 -4.14
N ASP A 27 -13.04 -39.91 -3.55
CA ASP A 27 -14.26 -39.55 -2.82
C ASP A 27 -15.41 -39.31 -3.80
N GLU A 28 -16.63 -39.57 -3.36
CA GLU A 28 -17.82 -39.20 -4.12
C GLU A 28 -17.85 -37.69 -4.37
N CYS A 29 -17.82 -37.32 -5.64
CA CYS A 29 -17.84 -35.93 -6.07
C CYS A 29 -19.25 -35.55 -6.52
N LEU A 30 -19.66 -34.35 -6.13
CA LEU A 30 -20.94 -33.73 -6.47
C LEU A 30 -20.75 -32.69 -7.58
N THR A 31 -21.67 -32.69 -8.53
CA THR A 31 -21.81 -31.71 -9.58
C THR A 31 -23.20 -31.13 -9.57
N GLY A 32 -23.36 -29.83 -9.75
CA GLY A 32 -24.64 -29.17 -9.69
C GLY A 32 -24.56 -27.65 -9.67
N TYR A 33 -25.54 -27.03 -9.05
CA TYR A 33 -25.57 -25.57 -8.91
C TYR A 33 -26.41 -25.12 -7.70
N PHE A 34 -26.09 -23.92 -7.23
CA PHE A 34 -26.92 -23.14 -6.32
C PHE A 34 -27.67 -22.06 -7.10
N ASP A 35 -28.95 -21.92 -6.88
CA ASP A 35 -29.71 -20.71 -7.23
C ASP A 35 -29.66 -19.74 -6.06
N CYS A 36 -29.31 -18.50 -6.33
CA CYS A 36 -29.01 -17.50 -5.32
C CYS A 36 -29.67 -16.15 -5.60
N THR A 37 -30.01 -15.47 -4.51
CA THR A 37 -30.47 -14.06 -4.55
C THR A 37 -29.44 -13.17 -3.86
N ILE A 38 -29.17 -12.01 -4.47
CA ILE A 38 -28.39 -10.92 -3.87
C ILE A 38 -29.32 -9.82 -3.39
N GLU A 39 -29.05 -9.36 -2.19
CA GLU A 39 -29.62 -8.22 -1.53
C GLU A 39 -28.55 -7.15 -1.28
N LEU A 40 -28.91 -5.88 -1.37
CA LEU A 40 -28.03 -4.73 -1.17
C LEU A 40 -28.39 -4.02 0.15
N PRO A 41 -27.75 -4.33 1.29
CA PRO A 41 -27.95 -3.60 2.54
C PRO A 41 -27.45 -2.16 2.52
N THR A 42 -26.55 -1.84 1.60
CA THR A 42 -26.05 -0.47 1.38
C THR A 42 -25.97 -0.21 -0.13
N PRO A 43 -25.95 1.06 -0.56
CA PRO A 43 -25.83 1.38 -1.98
C PRO A 43 -24.60 0.73 -2.60
N LEU A 44 -24.74 0.29 -3.85
CA LEU A 44 -23.70 -0.42 -4.59
C LEU A 44 -23.27 0.38 -5.81
N PHE A 45 -21.96 0.40 -6.08
CA PHE A 45 -21.41 0.90 -7.32
C PHE A 45 -20.34 -0.02 -7.89
N ILE A 46 -20.58 -0.55 -9.08
CA ILE A 46 -19.63 -1.31 -9.89
C ILE A 46 -19.42 -0.54 -11.19
N PRO A 47 -18.22 0.05 -11.41
CA PRO A 47 -17.97 0.85 -12.60
C PRO A 47 -17.92 -0.03 -13.84
N ASN A 48 -18.52 0.44 -14.92
CA ASN A 48 -18.31 -0.11 -16.23
C ASN A 48 -16.96 0.35 -16.79
N THR A 49 -15.94 -0.45 -16.60
CA THR A 49 -14.58 -0.16 -17.09
C THR A 49 -14.30 -0.71 -18.49
N SER A 50 -15.24 -1.48 -19.03
CA SER A 50 -15.16 -2.07 -20.37
C SER A 50 -15.75 -1.16 -21.45
N CYS A 51 -16.47 -0.13 -21.05
CA CYS A 51 -17.12 0.82 -21.93
C CYS A 51 -16.10 1.81 -22.49
N SER A 52 -16.07 1.98 -23.80
CA SER A 52 -15.21 2.98 -24.47
C SER A 52 -15.51 4.41 -24.00
N GLN A 53 -16.70 4.69 -23.54
CA GLN A 53 -17.09 5.99 -22.98
C GLN A 53 -16.41 6.30 -21.63
N ALA A 54 -16.09 5.29 -20.84
CA ALA A 54 -15.33 5.46 -19.60
C ALA A 54 -13.89 5.94 -19.87
N LEU A 55 -13.40 5.71 -21.09
CA LEU A 55 -12.06 6.10 -21.54
C LEU A 55 -12.08 7.36 -22.44
N CYS A 56 -13.23 7.77 -22.92
CA CYS A 56 -13.37 8.71 -24.03
C CYS A 56 -14.12 10.00 -23.70
N ASN A 57 -14.13 10.48 -22.47
CA ASN A 57 -14.59 11.84 -22.21
C ASN A 57 -13.40 12.79 -21.93
N PRO A 58 -12.70 13.27 -23.00
CA PRO A 58 -11.50 14.07 -22.85
C PRO A 58 -11.79 15.42 -22.16
N GLU A 59 -12.96 16.03 -22.35
CA GLU A 59 -13.31 17.29 -21.71
C GLU A 59 -13.51 17.17 -20.20
N GLU A 60 -13.99 16.02 -19.71
CA GLU A 60 -14.12 15.77 -18.28
C GLU A 60 -12.77 15.35 -17.68
N ALA A 61 -11.95 14.60 -18.42
CA ALA A 61 -10.59 14.26 -18.02
C ALA A 61 -9.70 15.51 -17.89
N GLU A 62 -9.85 16.50 -18.76
CA GLU A 62 -9.17 17.81 -18.66
C GLU A 62 -9.60 18.59 -17.42
N LYS A 63 -10.84 18.45 -16.99
CA LYS A 63 -11.34 19.05 -15.73
C LYS A 63 -10.98 18.24 -14.48
N GLY A 64 -10.28 17.11 -14.64
CA GLY A 64 -9.87 16.24 -13.53
C GLY A 64 -10.96 15.33 -12.97
N TYR A 65 -12.05 15.12 -13.72
CA TYR A 65 -13.15 14.21 -13.35
C TYR A 65 -13.03 12.89 -14.11
N SER A 66 -13.24 11.79 -13.42
CA SER A 66 -13.53 10.50 -14.04
C SER A 66 -14.93 10.05 -13.65
N GLY A 67 -15.84 10.06 -14.60
CA GLY A 67 -17.18 9.52 -14.43
C GLY A 67 -17.26 8.11 -14.98
N TYR A 68 -17.90 7.19 -14.25
CA TYR A 68 -18.19 5.84 -14.71
C TYR A 68 -19.67 5.55 -14.49
N GLU A 69 -20.30 4.93 -15.47
CA GLU A 69 -21.63 4.36 -15.28
C GLU A 69 -21.57 3.03 -14.55
N PHE A 70 -22.71 2.56 -14.07
CA PHE A 70 -22.82 1.23 -13.52
C PHE A 70 -22.69 0.17 -14.62
N ASN A 71 -22.09 -0.98 -14.29
CA ASN A 71 -21.92 -2.10 -15.22
C ASN A 71 -23.26 -2.61 -15.76
N SER A 72 -23.35 -2.77 -17.08
CA SER A 72 -24.57 -3.20 -17.79
C SER A 72 -24.22 -3.98 -19.05
N TYR A 73 -25.06 -4.92 -19.48
CA TYR A 73 -24.93 -5.60 -20.77
C TYR A 73 -25.25 -4.71 -21.97
N GLU A 74 -26.05 -3.68 -21.79
CA GLU A 74 -26.41 -2.78 -22.88
C GLU A 74 -25.22 -2.07 -23.52
N ASP A 75 -24.11 -1.93 -22.77
CA ASP A 75 -22.88 -1.33 -23.27
C ASP A 75 -22.08 -2.22 -24.20
N LEU A 76 -22.37 -3.52 -24.22
CA LEU A 76 -21.71 -4.48 -25.09
C LEU A 76 -22.30 -4.49 -26.50
N SER A 77 -23.44 -3.84 -26.72
CA SER A 77 -24.17 -3.84 -28.01
C SER A 77 -23.52 -3.01 -29.11
N GLY A 78 -22.40 -2.31 -28.82
CA GLY A 78 -21.65 -1.53 -29.82
C GLY A 78 -22.40 -0.30 -30.37
N THR A 79 -23.58 0.01 -29.89
CA THR A 79 -24.30 1.24 -30.26
C THR A 79 -23.59 2.45 -29.61
N VAL A 80 -22.71 3.07 -30.37
CA VAL A 80 -22.13 4.37 -30.02
C VAL A 80 -23.29 5.37 -30.00
N ARG A 81 -23.73 5.77 -28.82
CA ARG A 81 -24.68 6.90 -28.71
C ARG A 81 -23.93 8.16 -29.17
N GLN A 82 -24.32 8.71 -30.27
CA GLN A 82 -23.97 10.07 -30.66
C GLN A 82 -24.53 11.02 -29.59
N GLY A 83 -23.64 11.36 -28.60
CA GLY A 83 -24.03 12.15 -27.44
C GLY A 83 -24.11 13.63 -27.76
N GLY A 84 -25.30 14.20 -27.78
CA GLY A 84 -25.47 15.57 -27.34
C GLY A 84 -25.15 15.69 -25.83
N ARG A 85 -24.96 16.92 -25.33
CA ARG A 85 -24.67 17.28 -23.92
C ARG A 85 -25.79 16.91 -22.91
N GLY A 86 -26.46 15.78 -23.06
CA GLY A 86 -27.47 15.27 -22.15
C GLY A 86 -26.89 14.21 -21.20
N GLN A 87 -27.38 14.19 -19.97
CA GLN A 87 -27.06 13.10 -19.03
C GLN A 87 -27.45 11.77 -19.69
N ILE A 88 -26.47 10.84 -19.74
CA ILE A 88 -26.72 9.49 -20.24
C ILE A 88 -27.67 8.81 -19.25
N PRO A 89 -28.86 8.34 -19.68
CA PRO A 89 -29.77 7.68 -18.76
C PRO A 89 -29.13 6.40 -18.21
N PRO A 90 -29.34 6.09 -16.93
CA PRO A 90 -28.87 4.85 -16.35
C PRO A 90 -29.50 3.66 -17.06
N LYS A 91 -28.71 2.57 -17.18
CA LYS A 91 -29.09 1.32 -17.83
C LYS A 91 -29.46 0.27 -16.79
N GLU A 92 -30.05 -0.83 -17.24
CA GLU A 92 -30.30 -1.95 -16.36
C GLU A 92 -28.98 -2.53 -15.82
N PRO A 93 -28.80 -2.59 -14.48
CA PRO A 93 -27.52 -2.96 -13.88
C PRO A 93 -27.25 -4.46 -13.95
N VAL A 94 -25.98 -4.81 -14.09
CA VAL A 94 -25.51 -6.19 -13.96
C VAL A 94 -24.38 -6.22 -12.94
N ILE A 95 -24.47 -7.13 -11.97
CA ILE A 95 -23.40 -7.44 -11.04
C ILE A 95 -22.59 -8.58 -11.63
N SER A 96 -21.36 -8.33 -12.07
CA SER A 96 -20.58 -9.36 -12.74
C SER A 96 -20.25 -10.53 -11.81
N GLY A 97 -20.35 -11.75 -12.33
CA GLY A 97 -20.02 -12.98 -11.61
C GLY A 97 -18.57 -13.01 -11.13
N SER A 98 -17.67 -12.31 -11.82
CA SER A 98 -16.27 -12.16 -11.40
C SER A 98 -16.11 -11.36 -10.10
N GLU A 99 -16.89 -10.31 -9.88
CA GLU A 99 -16.91 -9.54 -8.63
C GLU A 99 -17.44 -10.40 -7.47
N ILE A 100 -18.54 -11.12 -7.71
CA ILE A 100 -19.15 -12.02 -6.72
C ILE A 100 -18.14 -13.12 -6.35
N ARG A 101 -17.58 -13.79 -7.38
CA ARG A 101 -16.59 -14.85 -7.21
C ARG A 101 -15.35 -14.37 -6.42
N GLY A 102 -14.85 -13.19 -6.73
CA GLY A 102 -13.70 -12.59 -6.05
C GLY A 102 -13.97 -12.35 -4.56
N SER A 103 -15.17 -11.89 -4.21
CA SER A 103 -15.59 -11.68 -2.83
C SER A 103 -15.76 -13.01 -2.06
N VAL A 104 -16.46 -13.98 -2.64
CA VAL A 104 -16.64 -15.31 -2.04
C VAL A 104 -15.29 -16.01 -1.87
N ARG A 105 -14.40 -15.96 -2.87
CA ARG A 105 -13.05 -16.50 -2.75
C ARG A 105 -12.26 -15.86 -1.61
N SER A 106 -12.35 -14.55 -1.44
CA SER A 106 -11.65 -13.85 -0.35
C SER A 106 -12.11 -14.32 1.03
N VAL A 107 -13.43 -14.54 1.19
CA VAL A 107 -14.02 -15.11 2.40
C VAL A 107 -13.58 -16.55 2.59
N PHE A 108 -13.62 -17.37 1.55
CA PHE A 108 -13.18 -18.76 1.57
C PHE A 108 -11.72 -18.90 2.01
N GLU A 109 -10.83 -18.10 1.38
CA GLU A 109 -9.41 -18.09 1.74
C GLU A 109 -9.17 -17.70 3.20
N ALA A 110 -9.96 -16.75 3.71
CA ALA A 110 -9.84 -16.29 5.09
C ALA A 110 -10.36 -17.31 6.11
N ALA A 111 -11.49 -17.95 5.81
CA ALA A 111 -12.12 -18.91 6.71
C ALA A 111 -11.38 -20.26 6.75
N PHE A 112 -10.88 -20.74 5.61
CA PHE A 112 -10.37 -22.10 5.45
C PHE A 112 -8.87 -22.17 5.16
N GLY A 113 -8.11 -21.19 5.64
CA GLY A 113 -6.65 -21.20 5.58
C GLY A 113 -6.06 -21.26 4.16
N GLY A 114 -6.76 -20.74 3.15
CA GLY A 114 -6.27 -20.67 1.77
C GLY A 114 -5.00 -19.81 1.65
N CYS A 115 -4.29 -19.86 0.53
CA CYS A 115 -3.15 -18.99 0.29
C CYS A 115 -3.59 -17.52 0.04
N MET A 116 -2.69 -16.58 0.09
CA MET A 116 -2.95 -15.19 -0.31
C MET A 116 -2.82 -15.04 -1.83
N SER A 117 -3.79 -15.56 -2.57
CA SER A 117 -3.71 -15.79 -4.02
C SER A 117 -3.52 -14.53 -4.86
N THR A 118 -4.00 -13.38 -4.39
CA THR A 118 -4.01 -12.10 -5.15
C THR A 118 -2.87 -11.16 -4.77
N ILE A 119 -1.97 -11.55 -3.86
CA ILE A 119 -0.88 -10.70 -3.44
C ILE A 119 0.25 -10.71 -4.48
N ALA A 120 0.83 -9.54 -4.76
CA ALA A 120 2.06 -9.42 -5.54
C ALA A 120 3.25 -9.88 -4.68
N ALA A 121 3.42 -11.21 -4.55
CA ALA A 121 4.30 -11.82 -3.57
C ALA A 121 5.78 -11.48 -3.77
N ASP A 122 6.20 -11.27 -5.02
CA ASP A 122 7.59 -10.96 -5.39
C ASP A 122 7.86 -9.46 -5.50
N ALA A 123 6.84 -8.62 -5.26
CA ALA A 123 7.03 -7.18 -5.27
C ALA A 123 7.97 -6.74 -4.15
N ILE A 124 8.92 -5.89 -4.52
CA ILE A 124 9.82 -5.24 -3.57
C ILE A 124 9.06 -4.09 -2.91
N LEU A 125 8.87 -4.20 -1.62
CA LEU A 125 8.22 -3.17 -0.83
C LEU A 125 9.21 -2.12 -0.37
N GLY A 126 8.68 -0.95 -0.04
CA GLY A 126 9.48 0.13 0.51
C GLY A 126 8.59 1.26 1.02
N ARG A 127 9.21 2.18 1.73
CA ARG A 127 8.55 3.40 2.19
C ARG A 127 9.45 4.61 2.02
N ARG A 128 8.89 5.81 2.12
CA ARG A 128 9.70 7.01 2.22
C ARG A 128 10.39 7.05 3.58
N THR A 129 11.67 7.39 3.59
CA THR A 129 12.44 7.57 4.83
C THR A 129 11.73 8.54 5.77
N PRO A 130 11.48 8.17 7.03
CA PRO A 130 10.80 9.04 7.99
C PRO A 130 11.69 10.19 8.49
N SER A 131 13.01 10.01 8.47
CA SER A 131 14.00 10.97 8.93
C SER A 131 15.06 11.25 7.88
N VAL A 132 15.81 12.35 8.06
CA VAL A 132 16.94 12.68 7.18
C VAL A 132 18.08 11.70 7.45
N LYS A 133 18.53 11.02 6.41
CA LYS A 133 19.66 10.10 6.44
C LYS A 133 20.98 10.82 6.64
N LYS A 134 21.94 10.15 7.27
CA LYS A 134 23.32 10.65 7.46
C LYS A 134 24.17 10.41 6.22
N PRO A 135 25.11 11.31 5.88
CA PRO A 135 26.05 11.12 4.79
C PRO A 135 27.17 10.16 5.20
N GLY A 136 27.65 9.38 4.25
CA GLY A 136 28.74 8.46 4.43
C GLY A 136 29.43 8.07 3.13
N ILE A 137 30.67 7.63 3.25
CA ILE A 137 31.45 7.08 2.14
C ILE A 137 31.42 5.56 2.24
N LEU A 138 30.69 4.93 1.32
CA LEU A 138 30.67 3.48 1.15
C LEU A 138 31.91 3.04 0.37
N ARG A 139 32.68 2.10 0.92
CA ARG A 139 33.87 1.53 0.27
C ARG A 139 33.96 0.04 0.47
N LYS A 140 34.67 -0.66 -0.44
CA LYS A 140 35.06 -2.05 -0.26
C LYS A 140 36.19 -2.16 0.74
N LYS A 141 36.18 -3.16 1.62
CA LYS A 141 37.27 -3.42 2.62
C LYS A 141 38.56 -3.85 1.96
N GLY A 142 38.55 -4.34 0.73
CA GLY A 142 39.70 -4.73 -0.06
C GLY A 142 39.36 -4.88 -1.54
N LYS A 143 40.38 -4.87 -2.42
CA LYS A 143 40.19 -4.93 -3.87
C LYS A 143 39.45 -6.20 -4.35
N SER A 144 39.58 -7.30 -3.63
CA SER A 144 38.94 -8.60 -3.95
C SER A 144 37.83 -8.99 -2.97
N SER A 145 37.48 -8.13 -2.02
CA SER A 145 36.46 -8.42 -1.01
C SER A 145 35.07 -8.00 -1.50
N ASN A 146 34.08 -8.83 -1.20
CA ASN A 146 32.68 -8.46 -1.33
C ASN A 146 32.14 -7.79 -0.05
N GLU A 147 33.00 -7.50 0.91
CA GLU A 147 32.62 -6.80 2.13
C GLU A 147 32.73 -5.30 1.96
N TYR A 148 31.74 -4.61 2.48
CA TYR A 148 31.61 -3.17 2.41
C TYR A 148 31.55 -2.55 3.80
N GLU A 149 32.02 -1.31 3.88
CA GLU A 149 31.94 -0.50 5.08
C GLU A 149 31.58 0.94 4.75
N ILE A 150 30.94 1.65 5.69
CA ILE A 150 30.66 3.07 5.57
C ILE A 150 31.53 3.85 6.53
N ILE A 151 32.21 4.85 6.03
CA ILE A 151 32.88 5.88 6.81
C ILE A 151 31.87 7.01 7.03
N PRO A 152 31.44 7.29 8.28
CA PRO A 152 30.57 8.42 8.57
C PRO A 152 31.18 9.76 8.16
N CYS A 153 30.41 10.58 7.52
CA CYS A 153 30.79 11.91 7.05
C CYS A 153 29.88 13.00 7.59
N GLU A 154 30.32 14.22 7.47
CA GLU A 154 29.51 15.43 7.52
C GLU A 154 29.20 15.90 6.09
N ARG A 155 28.24 16.81 5.94
CA ARG A 155 27.91 17.40 4.64
C ARG A 155 27.95 18.91 4.71
N ALA A 156 28.39 19.51 3.62
CA ALA A 156 28.28 20.93 3.36
C ALA A 156 27.49 21.17 2.08
N MET A 157 26.86 22.32 1.96
CA MET A 157 26.10 22.72 0.79
C MET A 157 26.93 23.66 -0.07
N LEU A 158 27.22 23.22 -1.29
CA LEU A 158 27.91 24.00 -2.33
C LEU A 158 26.87 24.54 -3.31
N PHE A 159 26.78 25.84 -3.43
CA PHE A 159 25.88 26.46 -4.39
C PHE A 159 26.44 26.40 -5.79
N VAL A 160 25.58 26.14 -6.76
CA VAL A 160 25.92 25.96 -8.17
C VAL A 160 25.04 26.88 -9.01
N GLU A 161 25.64 27.56 -9.98
CA GLU A 161 24.94 28.37 -10.94
C GLU A 161 23.85 27.61 -11.70
N GLY A 162 22.68 28.20 -11.82
CA GLY A 162 21.51 27.55 -12.40
C GLY A 162 20.46 28.57 -12.86
N PRO A 163 19.30 28.15 -13.32
CA PRO A 163 18.29 29.02 -13.92
C PRO A 163 17.85 30.20 -13.06
N ASN A 164 17.94 30.10 -11.75
CA ASN A 164 17.48 31.11 -10.81
C ASN A 164 18.60 31.72 -9.94
N ILE A 165 19.82 31.25 -10.10
CA ILE A 165 20.98 31.74 -9.36
C ILE A 165 22.12 31.95 -10.35
N SER A 166 22.56 33.19 -10.51
CA SER A 166 23.68 33.56 -11.36
C SER A 166 24.69 34.43 -10.61
N ILE A 167 25.95 34.31 -10.99
CA ILE A 167 27.03 35.16 -10.49
C ILE A 167 26.67 36.64 -10.76
N GLY A 168 26.70 37.45 -9.73
CA GLY A 168 26.38 38.89 -9.79
C GLY A 168 24.93 39.27 -9.43
N LYS A 169 23.98 38.32 -9.40
CA LYS A 169 22.59 38.62 -8.99
C LYS A 169 22.27 38.26 -7.54
N HIS A 170 23.05 37.43 -6.92
CA HIS A 170 22.86 36.96 -5.53
C HIS A 170 24.21 36.97 -4.81
N SER A 171 24.71 38.10 -4.46
CA SER A 171 25.81 38.28 -3.51
C SER A 171 25.23 38.28 -2.10
N SER A 172 24.75 37.12 -1.59
CA SER A 172 24.48 37.05 -0.18
C SER A 172 25.64 36.37 0.52
N GLU A 173 26.18 37.00 1.54
CA GLU A 173 27.17 36.44 2.49
C GLU A 173 26.76 35.05 3.03
N LYS A 174 25.46 34.68 2.86
CA LYS A 174 24.86 33.40 3.28
C LYS A 174 25.05 32.25 2.31
N MET A 175 25.54 32.45 1.10
CA MET A 175 25.61 31.41 0.07
C MET A 175 27.03 30.95 -0.25
N GLY A 176 28.04 31.65 0.25
CA GLY A 176 29.41 31.35 -0.08
C GLY A 176 29.76 31.58 -1.58
N LYS A 177 30.88 31.03 -2.00
CA LYS A 177 31.33 31.11 -3.41
C LYS A 177 30.47 30.20 -4.29
N LEU A 178 29.86 30.80 -5.32
CA LEU A 178 29.02 30.12 -6.29
C LEU A 178 29.89 29.42 -7.34
N MET A 179 29.71 28.10 -7.49
CA MET A 179 30.38 27.32 -8.53
C MET A 179 29.74 27.61 -9.90
N ARG A 180 30.56 27.92 -10.90
CA ARG A 180 30.09 28.11 -12.27
C ARG A 180 29.52 26.83 -12.87
N LYS A 181 28.52 26.96 -13.70
CA LYS A 181 27.87 25.78 -14.30
C LYS A 181 28.83 24.94 -15.16
N ASN A 182 29.71 25.60 -15.92
CA ASN A 182 30.71 24.89 -16.75
C ASN A 182 31.72 24.11 -15.87
N GLU A 183 32.16 24.73 -14.81
CA GLU A 183 33.06 24.08 -13.82
C GLU A 183 32.39 22.87 -13.16
N TYR A 184 31.15 23.04 -12.72
CA TYR A 184 30.36 21.93 -12.19
C TYR A 184 30.21 20.75 -13.18
N ASN A 185 29.95 21.07 -14.46
CA ASN A 185 29.80 20.06 -15.50
C ASN A 185 31.10 19.29 -15.80
N SER A 186 32.28 19.86 -15.56
CA SER A 186 33.56 19.19 -15.73
C SER A 186 33.91 18.25 -14.60
N LEU A 187 33.28 18.40 -13.43
CA LEU A 187 33.51 17.56 -12.27
C LEU A 187 32.67 16.28 -12.35
N LYS A 188 33.21 15.18 -11.82
CA LYS A 188 32.52 13.87 -11.73
C LYS A 188 31.92 13.65 -10.34
N GLU A 189 30.91 12.77 -10.26
CA GLU A 189 30.41 12.26 -9.00
C GLU A 189 31.57 11.67 -8.15
N GLY A 190 31.62 12.01 -6.86
CA GLY A 190 32.66 11.55 -5.93
C GLY A 190 34.04 12.19 -6.15
N GLN A 191 34.17 13.20 -7.04
CA GLN A 191 35.43 13.89 -7.24
C GLN A 191 35.82 14.70 -6.01
N GLU A 192 37.10 14.63 -5.67
CA GLU A 192 37.70 15.43 -4.60
C GLU A 192 37.65 16.92 -4.94
N ILE A 193 37.24 17.72 -3.98
CA ILE A 193 37.34 19.20 -3.97
C ILE A 193 37.77 19.65 -2.60
N TRP A 194 38.52 20.73 -2.51
CA TRP A 194 38.90 21.32 -1.23
C TRP A 194 37.91 22.41 -0.88
N ILE A 195 37.42 22.39 0.34
CA ILE A 195 36.33 23.26 0.79
C ILE A 195 36.73 24.04 2.06
N LYS A 196 36.39 25.30 2.11
CA LYS A 196 36.38 26.09 3.32
C LYS A 196 34.95 26.26 3.78
N LEU A 197 34.68 26.04 5.05
CA LEU A 197 33.34 26.05 5.62
C LEU A 197 33.00 27.38 6.25
N ALA A 198 31.81 27.89 6.00
CA ALA A 198 31.26 29.03 6.71
C ALA A 198 30.95 28.66 8.17
N ASP A 199 31.01 29.65 9.05
CA ASP A 199 30.64 29.44 10.47
C ASP A 199 29.14 29.15 10.63
N GLU A 200 28.30 29.76 9.78
CA GLU A 200 26.86 29.56 9.81
C GLU A 200 26.42 28.23 9.18
N GLY A 201 25.36 27.67 9.77
CA GLY A 201 24.70 26.48 9.22
C GLY A 201 23.73 26.83 8.07
N PHE A 202 23.55 25.88 7.17
CA PHE A 202 22.58 26.01 6.08
C PHE A 202 21.13 25.97 6.60
N LYS A 203 20.32 26.96 6.21
CA LYS A 203 18.90 27.05 6.56
C LYS A 203 18.01 26.76 5.35
N SER A 204 17.07 25.85 5.48
CA SER A 204 16.03 25.60 4.49
C SER A 204 14.66 25.90 5.08
N GLY A 205 13.91 26.82 4.47
CA GLY A 205 12.62 27.27 5.01
C GLY A 205 12.71 27.80 6.44
N GLY A 206 13.80 28.50 6.80
CA GLY A 206 14.03 29.06 8.14
C GLY A 206 14.54 28.06 9.18
N ARG A 207 14.67 26.76 8.84
CA ARG A 207 15.14 25.70 9.74
C ARG A 207 16.58 25.32 9.42
N ASN A 208 17.43 25.21 10.45
CA ASN A 208 18.76 24.62 10.30
C ASN A 208 18.61 23.11 9.98
N ILE A 209 19.22 22.66 8.89
CA ILE A 209 19.13 21.28 8.42
C ILE A 209 20.39 20.44 8.75
N GLY A 210 21.24 20.92 9.65
CA GLY A 210 22.42 20.19 10.10
C GLY A 210 23.52 20.06 9.03
N ALA A 211 23.62 21.04 8.12
CA ALA A 211 24.68 21.12 7.13
C ALA A 211 25.35 22.49 7.21
N LYS A 212 26.64 22.56 6.94
CA LYS A 212 27.38 23.80 6.78
C LYS A 212 27.26 24.31 5.36
N VAL A 213 27.56 25.59 5.13
CA VAL A 213 27.70 26.18 3.78
C VAL A 213 29.17 26.15 3.39
N VAL A 214 29.46 25.83 2.13
CA VAL A 214 30.81 25.97 1.57
C VAL A 214 31.05 27.46 1.30
N GLU A 215 31.93 28.07 2.08
CA GLU A 215 32.32 29.47 1.95
C GLU A 215 33.15 29.70 0.68
N ASP A 216 34.16 28.84 0.50
CA ASP A 216 35.06 28.83 -0.66
C ASP A 216 35.43 27.39 -1.03
N TYR A 217 35.83 27.18 -2.29
CA TYR A 217 36.27 25.89 -2.77
C TYR A 217 37.42 26.05 -3.78
N GLU A 218 38.27 25.01 -3.85
CA GLU A 218 39.30 24.85 -4.88
C GLU A 218 39.22 23.43 -5.47
N ILE A 219 39.51 23.32 -6.77
CA ILE A 219 39.63 22.04 -7.45
C ILE A 219 41.10 21.58 -7.33
N PRO A 220 41.39 20.38 -6.78
CA PRO A 220 42.74 19.88 -6.66
C PRO A 220 43.48 19.84 -7.99
N LEU A 221 44.70 20.39 -8.01
CA LEU A 221 45.62 20.24 -9.13
C LEU A 221 46.65 19.16 -8.80
N ALA A 222 47.11 18.43 -9.82
CA ALA A 222 48.07 17.35 -9.66
C ALA A 222 49.36 17.90 -8.94
N GLY A 223 49.76 17.20 -7.88
CA GLY A 223 50.94 17.52 -7.08
C GLY A 223 50.75 18.63 -6.02
N LYS A 224 49.61 19.27 -5.93
CA LYS A 224 49.33 20.22 -4.84
C LYS A 224 48.71 19.54 -3.65
N LYS A 225 49.06 20.01 -2.43
CA LYS A 225 48.42 19.60 -1.18
C LYS A 225 47.25 20.53 -0.84
N CYS A 226 46.27 20.00 -0.09
CA CYS A 226 45.13 20.81 0.40
C CYS A 226 45.64 22.02 1.18
N PRO A 227 45.19 23.26 0.85
CA PRO A 227 45.64 24.48 1.51
C PRO A 227 45.26 24.49 3.00
N LYS A 228 46.07 25.22 3.78
CA LYS A 228 45.76 25.40 5.22
C LYS A 228 44.43 26.12 5.37
N GLY A 229 43.56 25.56 6.21
CA GLY A 229 42.20 26.06 6.44
C GLY A 229 41.10 25.52 5.49
N TYR A 230 41.49 24.65 4.54
CA TYR A 230 40.55 23.89 3.71
C TYR A 230 40.47 22.43 4.22
N LEU A 231 39.34 21.81 3.92
CA LEU A 231 39.09 20.39 4.18
C LEU A 231 38.94 19.64 2.86
N VAL A 232 39.40 18.40 2.86
CA VAL A 232 39.14 17.51 1.73
C VAL A 232 37.68 17.10 1.75
N GLY A 233 36.98 17.37 0.67
CA GLY A 233 35.58 17.01 0.46
C GLY A 233 35.39 16.25 -0.86
N TYR A 234 34.26 15.59 -0.99
CA TYR A 234 33.88 14.83 -2.17
C TYR A 234 32.52 15.34 -2.68
N LEU A 235 32.46 15.75 -3.96
CA LEU A 235 31.25 16.30 -4.58
C LEU A 235 30.21 15.19 -4.83
N HIS A 236 29.01 15.36 -4.30
CA HIS A 236 27.88 14.47 -4.56
C HIS A 236 26.88 15.12 -5.51
N LYS A 237 26.83 14.62 -6.72
CA LYS A 237 26.02 15.16 -7.82
C LYS A 237 24.64 14.51 -7.86
N GLY A 238 23.62 15.29 -7.61
CA GLY A 238 22.24 14.80 -7.54
C GLY A 238 21.29 15.46 -8.56
N GLU A 239 21.78 15.84 -9.74
CA GLU A 239 20.99 16.43 -10.82
C GLU A 239 19.58 15.81 -10.99
N PRO A 240 18.64 16.47 -11.67
CA PRO A 240 18.74 17.74 -12.38
C PRO A 240 18.49 18.97 -11.50
N PHE A 241 19.11 20.08 -11.87
CA PHE A 241 18.75 21.39 -11.30
C PHE A 241 17.42 21.86 -11.88
N GLY A 242 16.55 22.33 -11.01
CA GLY A 242 15.25 22.90 -11.36
C GLY A 242 15.03 24.26 -10.71
N LYS A 243 13.82 24.81 -10.81
CA LYS A 243 13.49 26.13 -10.21
C LYS A 243 13.80 26.24 -8.70
N LYS A 244 13.92 25.13 -7.98
CA LYS A 244 14.13 25.10 -6.52
C LYS A 244 15.47 24.50 -6.11
N LYS A 245 16.13 23.70 -6.95
CA LYS A 245 17.43 23.09 -6.64
C LYS A 245 18.54 23.92 -7.25
N HIS A 246 19.47 24.41 -6.43
CA HIS A 246 20.58 25.27 -6.79
C HIS A 246 21.82 25.00 -5.94
N HIS A 247 21.88 23.84 -5.29
CA HIS A 247 23.04 23.42 -4.50
C HIS A 247 23.24 21.91 -4.61
N GLU A 248 24.48 21.49 -4.38
CA GLU A 248 24.86 20.09 -4.21
C GLU A 248 25.45 19.84 -2.83
N SER A 249 25.54 18.59 -2.45
CA SER A 249 26.19 18.19 -1.20
C SER A 249 27.66 17.91 -1.43
N VAL A 250 28.50 18.35 -0.52
CA VAL A 250 29.91 17.93 -0.42
C VAL A 250 30.06 17.14 0.87
N PHE A 251 30.56 15.91 0.76
CA PHE A 251 30.81 15.05 1.90
C PHE A 251 32.25 15.23 2.35
N TYR A 252 32.47 15.43 3.66
CA TYR A 252 33.80 15.60 4.23
C TYR A 252 33.92 14.89 5.57
N ILE A 253 35.14 14.48 5.91
CA ILE A 253 35.47 13.87 7.19
C ILE A 253 36.00 14.96 8.13
N LYS A 254 35.42 15.11 9.30
CA LYS A 254 35.81 16.12 10.28
C LYS A 254 37.09 15.66 11.00
N GLU A 255 38.20 16.38 10.83
CA GLU A 255 39.51 16.02 11.37
C GLU A 255 39.60 15.98 12.89
N ASN A 256 38.68 16.60 13.64
CA ASN A 256 38.70 16.72 15.09
C ASN A 256 38.04 15.57 15.88
N ARG A 257 37.96 14.39 15.32
CA ARG A 257 37.80 13.21 16.17
C ARG A 257 39.17 12.74 16.55
N LYS A 258 39.60 13.09 17.80
CA LYS A 258 40.77 12.53 18.47
C LYS A 258 40.93 11.09 18.02
N GLU A 259 42.14 10.70 17.63
CA GLU A 259 42.55 9.37 17.18
C GLU A 259 41.91 8.28 18.04
N GLY A 260 40.89 7.67 17.56
CA GLY A 260 40.12 6.69 18.29
C GLY A 260 38.80 6.45 17.56
N LYS A 261 38.90 5.83 16.38
CA LYS A 261 37.82 5.12 15.74
C LYS A 261 36.61 6.02 15.35
N SER A 262 36.73 6.72 14.25
CA SER A 262 35.53 6.84 13.38
C SER A 262 34.98 5.41 13.30
N LYS A 263 33.87 5.13 13.98
CA LYS A 263 33.29 3.77 14.00
C LYS A 263 32.82 3.49 12.59
N VAL A 264 33.71 2.94 11.79
CA VAL A 264 33.42 2.39 10.48
C VAL A 264 32.26 1.42 10.67
N LYS A 265 31.27 1.53 9.85
CA LYS A 265 30.05 0.75 9.96
C LYS A 265 30.03 -0.35 8.93
N GLU A 266 29.76 -1.55 9.36
CA GLU A 266 29.63 -2.70 8.47
C GLU A 266 28.36 -2.59 7.64
N VAL A 267 28.44 -3.07 6.40
CA VAL A 267 27.34 -3.12 5.45
C VAL A 267 27.17 -4.55 4.96
N ARG A 268 25.97 -5.07 5.09
CA ARG A 268 25.59 -6.40 4.65
C ARG A 268 25.38 -6.42 3.14
N GLU A 269 25.64 -7.55 2.51
CA GLU A 269 25.41 -7.74 1.07
C GLU A 269 23.97 -7.43 0.66
N GLU A 270 23.00 -7.82 1.49
CA GLU A 270 21.58 -7.49 1.25
C GLU A 270 21.31 -5.97 1.14
N GLU A 271 22.06 -5.15 1.87
CA GLU A 271 21.92 -3.69 1.83
C GLU A 271 22.53 -3.08 0.56
N ILE A 272 23.57 -3.70 0.01
CA ILE A 272 24.10 -3.33 -1.31
C ILE A 272 23.07 -3.63 -2.40
N ASN A 273 22.43 -4.80 -2.37
CA ASN A 273 21.38 -5.16 -3.31
C ASN A 273 20.17 -4.21 -3.20
N MET A 274 19.81 -3.80 -1.98
CA MET A 274 18.77 -2.78 -1.77
C MET A 274 19.17 -1.41 -2.33
N LEU A 275 20.44 -1.00 -2.17
CA LEU A 275 20.93 0.25 -2.77
C LEU A 275 20.80 0.20 -4.30
N GLN A 276 21.16 -0.90 -4.91
CA GLN A 276 20.99 -1.10 -6.36
C GLN A 276 19.52 -0.95 -6.77
N ALA A 277 18.60 -1.62 -6.07
CA ALA A 277 17.16 -1.50 -6.34
C ALA A 277 16.63 -0.06 -6.15
N VAL A 278 17.19 0.69 -5.22
CA VAL A 278 16.90 2.13 -5.07
C VAL A 278 17.42 2.90 -6.27
N MET A 279 18.65 2.64 -6.71
CA MET A 279 19.26 3.34 -7.85
C MET A 279 18.51 3.12 -9.14
N GLU A 280 18.04 1.91 -9.41
CA GLU A 280 17.21 1.60 -10.59
C GLU A 280 15.95 2.48 -10.66
N GLN A 281 15.34 2.81 -9.52
CA GLN A 281 14.19 3.72 -9.48
C GLN A 281 14.56 5.19 -9.74
N TYR A 282 15.79 5.59 -9.50
CA TYR A 282 16.29 6.93 -9.85
C TYR A 282 16.70 7.02 -11.32
N TRP A 283 17.30 5.97 -11.86
CA TRP A 283 17.75 5.93 -13.26
C TRP A 283 16.58 5.73 -14.23
N ASN A 284 15.62 4.87 -13.87
CA ASN A 284 14.46 4.50 -14.68
C ASN A 284 13.15 4.91 -14.00
N PRO A 285 12.85 6.20 -13.87
CA PRO A 285 11.57 6.62 -13.29
C PRO A 285 10.43 6.14 -14.20
N LYS A 286 9.51 5.33 -13.66
CA LYS A 286 8.34 4.84 -14.41
C LYS A 286 7.61 6.02 -15.04
N GLN A 287 7.33 5.91 -16.35
CA GLN A 287 6.46 6.85 -17.06
C GLN A 287 5.07 6.85 -16.39
N GLY A 288 4.57 8.02 -16.00
CA GLY A 288 3.25 8.15 -15.37
C GLY A 288 3.17 9.17 -14.23
N HIS A 289 4.29 9.58 -13.66
CA HIS A 289 4.32 10.61 -12.61
C HIS A 289 4.96 11.93 -13.06
N GLY A 290 4.51 12.45 -14.20
CA GLY A 290 5.05 13.69 -14.79
C GLY A 290 6.47 13.50 -15.35
N ASN A 291 6.95 14.47 -16.14
CA ASN A 291 8.28 14.50 -16.76
C ASN A 291 9.45 14.49 -15.73
N ARG A 292 9.58 13.43 -14.96
CA ARG A 292 10.70 13.25 -14.04
C ARG A 292 11.92 12.84 -14.85
N LYS A 293 12.86 13.77 -14.97
CA LYS A 293 14.17 13.48 -15.54
C LYS A 293 14.92 12.54 -14.59
N SER A 294 15.65 11.57 -15.14
CA SER A 294 16.55 10.73 -14.37
C SER A 294 17.54 11.59 -13.59
N CYS A 295 17.81 11.25 -12.34
CA CYS A 295 18.76 11.93 -11.47
C CYS A 295 19.84 10.96 -10.99
N HIS A 296 20.92 11.48 -10.43
CA HIS A 296 22.08 10.69 -10.01
C HIS A 296 22.67 9.84 -11.16
N LYS A 297 22.72 10.39 -12.36
CA LYS A 297 23.18 9.67 -13.57
C LYS A 297 24.62 9.17 -13.49
N GLU A 298 25.47 9.92 -12.80
CA GLU A 298 26.88 9.59 -12.63
C GLU A 298 27.15 8.66 -11.44
N PHE A 299 26.12 8.28 -10.69
CA PHE A 299 26.25 7.35 -9.58
C PHE A 299 26.59 5.96 -10.12
N ASP A 300 27.74 5.43 -9.72
CA ASP A 300 28.26 4.14 -10.19
C ASP A 300 28.54 3.22 -9.00
N MET A 301 27.81 2.11 -8.96
CA MET A 301 27.94 1.08 -7.92
C MET A 301 29.26 0.32 -7.95
N HIS A 302 29.99 0.37 -9.07
CA HIS A 302 31.25 -0.38 -9.23
C HIS A 302 32.48 0.40 -8.81
N ARG A 303 32.34 1.66 -8.43
CA ARG A 303 33.46 2.45 -7.91
C ARG A 303 33.92 1.91 -6.57
N ASN A 304 35.21 2.03 -6.30
CA ASN A 304 35.80 1.64 -5.01
C ASN A 304 35.27 2.48 -3.85
N GLN A 305 34.81 3.69 -4.12
CA GLN A 305 34.28 4.65 -3.16
C GLN A 305 33.02 5.29 -3.73
N ILE A 306 31.92 5.25 -2.98
CA ILE A 306 30.60 5.73 -3.37
C ILE A 306 30.06 6.62 -2.25
N LEU A 307 29.47 7.76 -2.64
CA LEU A 307 28.84 8.68 -1.68
C LEU A 307 27.38 8.27 -1.48
N VAL A 308 27.00 7.98 -0.24
CA VAL A 308 25.65 7.51 0.10
C VAL A 308 25.10 8.24 1.32
N TYR A 309 23.78 8.31 1.40
CA TYR A 309 23.09 8.60 2.64
C TYR A 309 22.54 7.30 3.22
N TYR A 310 22.62 7.11 4.53
CA TYR A 310 22.22 5.88 5.21
C TYR A 310 21.48 6.16 6.52
N CYS A 311 20.66 5.22 6.97
CA CYS A 311 20.11 5.22 8.31
C CYS A 311 21.20 4.71 9.28
N ASP A 312 21.58 5.55 10.23
CA ASP A 312 22.62 5.24 11.21
C ASP A 312 21.96 4.76 12.50
N ASP A 313 22.21 3.52 12.86
CA ASP A 313 21.83 2.97 14.14
C ASP A 313 23.03 2.26 14.78
N GLU A 314 23.68 2.93 15.70
CA GLU A 314 24.76 2.52 16.60
C GLU A 314 25.65 1.34 16.14
N GLY A 315 26.27 1.46 14.98
CA GLY A 315 27.21 0.45 14.46
C GLY A 315 26.73 -0.29 13.23
N VAL A 316 25.43 -0.24 12.91
CA VAL A 316 24.85 -0.85 11.71
C VAL A 316 24.32 0.22 10.78
N SER A 317 24.77 0.18 9.53
CA SER A 317 24.27 1.06 8.47
C SER A 317 23.15 0.37 7.71
N SER A 318 22.12 1.12 7.35
CA SER A 318 20.98 0.54 6.67
C SER A 318 20.32 1.51 5.71
N TYR A 319 19.53 0.96 4.78
CA TYR A 319 18.70 1.70 3.83
C TYR A 319 19.41 2.85 3.13
N MET A 320 20.52 2.54 2.50
CA MET A 320 21.30 3.49 1.73
C MET A 320 20.51 4.05 0.53
N SER A 321 20.80 5.28 0.18
CA SER A 321 20.29 5.94 -1.02
C SER A 321 21.19 7.09 -1.45
N PRO A 322 21.10 7.56 -2.70
CA PRO A 322 21.86 8.73 -3.16
C PRO A 322 21.30 10.05 -2.65
N ALA A 323 20.18 10.06 -1.94
CA ALA A 323 19.53 11.27 -1.43
C ALA A 323 19.30 11.19 0.08
N CYS A 324 19.45 12.31 0.77
CA CYS A 324 19.23 12.40 2.22
C CYS A 324 17.77 12.14 2.64
N ILE A 325 16.81 12.41 1.75
CA ILE A 325 15.40 12.03 1.87
C ILE A 325 15.11 11.11 0.70
N GLY A 326 15.16 9.83 0.93
CA GLY A 326 15.02 8.81 -0.09
C GLY A 326 13.94 7.77 0.25
N LYS A 327 14.04 6.62 -0.37
CA LYS A 327 13.23 5.45 -0.05
C LYS A 327 14.03 4.48 0.81
N GLU A 328 13.36 3.81 1.72
CA GLU A 328 13.78 2.57 2.36
C GLU A 328 13.18 1.44 1.54
N VAL A 329 14.02 0.64 0.91
CA VAL A 329 13.62 -0.52 0.12
C VAL A 329 13.95 -1.77 0.93
N TYR A 330 12.98 -2.65 1.12
CA TYR A 330 13.14 -3.84 1.94
C TYR A 330 13.76 -4.98 1.13
N ALA A 331 14.64 -5.75 1.76
CA ALA A 331 15.33 -6.89 1.15
C ALA A 331 14.42 -8.12 1.05
N LYS A 332 13.47 -8.27 1.99
CA LYS A 332 12.57 -9.42 2.03
C LYS A 332 11.33 -9.16 1.21
N THR A 333 11.05 -10.04 0.24
CA THR A 333 9.78 -10.06 -0.48
C THR A 333 8.67 -10.62 0.40
N LEU A 334 7.43 -10.29 0.09
CA LEU A 334 6.27 -10.87 0.78
C LEU A 334 6.23 -12.40 0.63
N ARG A 335 6.70 -12.96 -0.49
CA ARG A 335 6.82 -14.41 -0.69
C ARG A 335 7.66 -15.04 0.41
N LYS A 336 8.88 -14.55 0.64
CA LYS A 336 9.79 -15.06 1.67
C LYS A 336 9.20 -14.97 3.08
N ILE A 337 8.46 -13.88 3.34
CA ILE A 337 7.79 -13.67 4.63
C ILE A 337 6.66 -14.68 4.82
N LEU A 338 5.80 -14.84 3.82
CA LEU A 338 4.66 -15.74 3.86
C LEU A 338 5.05 -17.22 3.90
N GLU A 339 6.11 -17.61 3.18
CA GLU A 339 6.67 -18.97 3.24
C GLU A 339 7.07 -19.35 4.64
N LYS A 340 7.72 -18.45 5.38
CA LYS A 340 8.16 -18.70 6.76
C LYS A 340 7.06 -18.50 7.80
N ASN A 341 6.01 -17.74 7.47
CA ASN A 341 4.86 -17.49 8.34
C ASN A 341 3.65 -18.36 7.96
N GLY A 342 3.80 -19.67 8.01
CA GLY A 342 2.71 -20.62 7.78
C GLY A 342 2.45 -20.98 6.32
N GLY A 343 3.34 -20.61 5.39
CA GLY A 343 3.23 -21.06 4.01
C GLY A 343 2.11 -20.41 3.19
N TYR A 344 1.70 -19.19 3.53
CA TYR A 344 0.55 -18.51 2.90
C TYR A 344 0.88 -17.79 1.57
N GLN A 345 2.06 -17.97 0.99
CA GLN A 345 2.39 -17.46 -0.35
C GLN A 345 1.43 -18.04 -1.40
N PRO A 346 1.19 -17.33 -2.52
CA PRO A 346 0.35 -17.84 -3.61
C PRO A 346 0.79 -19.24 -4.07
N CYS A 347 -0.18 -20.10 -4.37
CA CYS A 347 0.10 -21.37 -5.01
C CYS A 347 0.67 -21.15 -6.42
N TYR A 348 1.61 -21.96 -6.83
CA TYR A 348 2.27 -21.87 -8.14
C TYR A 348 2.53 -23.21 -8.84
N LYS A 349 2.18 -24.32 -8.17
CA LYS A 349 2.29 -25.67 -8.72
C LYS A 349 0.95 -26.41 -8.59
N ARG A 350 0.58 -27.14 -9.62
CA ARG A 350 -0.65 -27.93 -9.66
C ARG A 350 -0.67 -29.12 -8.70
N ASP A 351 0.51 -29.57 -8.30
CA ASP A 351 0.69 -30.68 -7.34
C ASP A 351 0.76 -30.21 -5.87
N ALA A 352 0.62 -28.90 -5.63
CA ALA A 352 0.68 -28.30 -4.31
C ALA A 352 -0.32 -27.12 -4.18
N LEU A 353 -1.61 -27.43 -4.18
CA LEU A 353 -2.69 -26.44 -4.09
C LEU A 353 -3.28 -26.36 -2.69
N CYS A 354 -3.58 -25.15 -2.22
CA CYS A 354 -4.44 -24.96 -1.06
C CYS A 354 -5.92 -25.23 -1.42
N SER A 355 -6.78 -25.40 -0.41
CA SER A 355 -8.21 -25.64 -0.60
C SER A 355 -8.90 -24.64 -1.54
N ALA A 356 -8.61 -23.34 -1.38
CA ALA A 356 -9.17 -22.30 -2.24
C ALA A 356 -8.70 -22.44 -3.71
N CYS A 357 -7.40 -22.66 -3.95
CA CYS A 357 -6.89 -22.81 -5.30
C CYS A 357 -7.35 -24.11 -5.99
N SER A 358 -7.61 -25.14 -5.22
CA SER A 358 -8.22 -26.38 -5.70
C SER A 358 -9.62 -26.14 -6.27
N ILE A 359 -10.41 -25.29 -5.66
CA ILE A 359 -11.81 -25.02 -6.06
C ILE A 359 -11.88 -23.87 -7.08
N PHE A 360 -11.26 -22.74 -6.77
CA PHE A 360 -11.36 -21.52 -7.58
C PHE A 360 -10.32 -21.45 -8.70
N GLY A 361 -9.43 -22.42 -8.79
CA GLY A 361 -8.35 -22.41 -9.78
C GLY A 361 -7.19 -21.46 -9.39
N MET A 362 -6.10 -21.58 -10.12
CA MET A 362 -4.93 -20.72 -9.99
C MET A 362 -4.18 -20.58 -11.32
N VAL A 363 -3.48 -19.48 -11.46
CA VAL A 363 -2.45 -19.28 -12.49
C VAL A 363 -1.16 -18.91 -11.75
N SER A 364 -0.06 -19.55 -12.11
CA SER A 364 1.22 -19.27 -11.48
C SER A 364 1.65 -17.83 -11.80
N GLY A 365 1.88 -17.04 -10.75
CA GLY A 365 2.53 -15.73 -10.86
C GLY A 365 4.02 -15.78 -10.53
N LYS A 366 4.60 -16.99 -10.38
CA LYS A 366 6.02 -17.15 -10.07
C LYS A 366 6.81 -17.21 -11.37
N GLU A 367 7.84 -16.38 -11.48
CA GLU A 367 8.74 -16.37 -12.61
C GLU A 367 9.33 -17.78 -12.87
N GLY A 368 9.37 -18.19 -14.13
CA GLY A 368 9.84 -19.52 -14.54
C GLY A 368 8.89 -20.68 -14.24
N CYS A 369 7.66 -20.42 -13.77
CA CYS A 369 6.64 -21.45 -13.57
C CYS A 369 5.36 -21.07 -14.31
N HIS A 370 4.87 -21.95 -15.18
CA HIS A 370 3.71 -21.70 -16.06
C HIS A 370 2.49 -22.58 -15.71
N ASP A 371 2.46 -23.15 -14.50
CA ASP A 371 1.34 -24.00 -14.10
C ASP A 371 0.04 -23.20 -13.97
N ALA A 372 -1.05 -23.81 -14.41
CA ALA A 372 -2.40 -23.29 -14.25
C ALA A 372 -3.38 -24.43 -13.94
N VAL A 373 -4.41 -24.10 -13.18
CA VAL A 373 -5.52 -25.02 -12.86
C VAL A 373 -6.83 -24.28 -13.06
N GLY A 374 -7.73 -24.88 -13.84
CA GLY A 374 -9.07 -24.36 -14.08
C GLY A 374 -9.92 -24.32 -12.81
N SER A 375 -10.87 -23.40 -12.75
CA SER A 375 -11.84 -23.33 -11.68
C SER A 375 -12.88 -24.45 -11.78
N ARG A 376 -13.20 -25.09 -10.67
CA ARG A 376 -14.32 -26.05 -10.56
C ARG A 376 -15.64 -25.36 -10.17
N VAL A 377 -15.62 -24.04 -9.99
CA VAL A 377 -16.82 -23.24 -9.70
C VAL A 377 -16.94 -22.10 -10.70
N ARG A 378 -18.15 -21.83 -11.13
CA ARG A 378 -18.48 -20.71 -12.03
C ARG A 378 -19.62 -19.91 -11.48
N PHE A 379 -19.43 -18.61 -11.37
CA PHE A 379 -20.41 -17.66 -10.91
C PHE A 379 -20.99 -16.96 -12.14
N ALA A 380 -22.27 -17.13 -12.37
CA ALA A 380 -22.99 -16.35 -13.39
C ALA A 380 -23.08 -14.88 -12.94
N ASP A 381 -23.28 -14.00 -13.90
CA ASP A 381 -23.59 -12.61 -13.59
C ASP A 381 -24.96 -12.53 -12.90
N ALA A 382 -25.10 -11.63 -11.95
CA ALA A 382 -26.36 -11.40 -11.29
C ALA A 382 -27.15 -10.28 -12.02
N VAL A 383 -28.37 -10.63 -12.39
CA VAL A 383 -29.33 -9.73 -13.08
C VAL A 383 -30.49 -9.41 -12.13
N PRO A 384 -31.18 -8.28 -12.33
CA PRO A 384 -32.35 -7.94 -11.54
C PRO A 384 -33.38 -9.09 -11.55
N LYS A 385 -33.85 -9.47 -10.37
CA LYS A 385 -34.89 -10.52 -10.24
C LYS A 385 -36.22 -10.10 -10.89
N THR A 386 -36.51 -8.81 -10.78
CA THR A 386 -37.58 -8.16 -11.49
C THR A 386 -36.97 -7.08 -12.38
N PRO A 387 -37.17 -7.10 -13.71
CA PRO A 387 -36.61 -6.07 -14.57
C PRO A 387 -36.99 -4.68 -14.07
N PHE A 388 -36.05 -3.75 -14.15
CA PHE A 388 -36.30 -2.38 -13.76
C PHE A 388 -37.36 -1.79 -14.71
N GLN A 389 -38.48 -1.37 -14.15
CA GLN A 389 -39.56 -0.82 -14.92
C GLN A 389 -39.16 0.48 -15.64
N LYS A 390 -40.06 1.08 -16.40
CA LYS A 390 -39.85 2.24 -17.28
C LYS A 390 -39.03 3.38 -16.68
N ASP A 391 -39.04 3.53 -15.36
CA ASP A 391 -38.17 4.49 -14.65
C ASP A 391 -36.95 3.81 -14.04
N VAL A 392 -35.97 3.49 -14.88
CA VAL A 392 -34.66 2.94 -14.42
C VAL A 392 -33.96 3.93 -13.50
N CYS A 393 -34.17 5.23 -13.69
CA CYS A 393 -33.54 6.28 -12.89
C CYS A 393 -33.91 6.21 -11.41
N SER A 394 -35.14 5.82 -11.07
CA SER A 394 -35.60 5.76 -9.68
C SER A 394 -34.83 4.75 -8.81
N ASN A 395 -34.18 3.76 -9.43
CA ASN A 395 -33.40 2.75 -8.74
C ASN A 395 -31.99 3.19 -8.38
N TYR A 396 -31.54 4.31 -8.94
CA TYR A 396 -30.23 4.87 -8.67
C TYR A 396 -30.32 6.06 -7.70
N MET A 397 -29.25 6.30 -6.98
CA MET A 397 -29.05 7.52 -6.24
C MET A 397 -28.73 8.68 -7.20
N ASP A 398 -28.84 9.90 -6.70
CA ASP A 398 -28.24 11.04 -7.37
C ASP A 398 -26.74 10.87 -7.54
N GLU A 399 -26.17 11.60 -8.50
CA GLU A 399 -24.75 11.57 -8.73
C GLU A 399 -23.99 12.06 -7.49
N LEU A 400 -23.05 11.25 -7.03
CA LEU A 400 -22.20 11.53 -5.88
C LEU A 400 -20.76 11.78 -6.31
N VAL A 401 -20.11 12.72 -5.65
CA VAL A 401 -18.66 12.97 -5.80
C VAL A 401 -17.94 12.32 -4.64
N LEU A 402 -17.14 11.30 -4.93
CA LEU A 402 -16.36 10.63 -3.90
C LEU A 402 -15.08 11.42 -3.55
N PRO A 403 -14.65 11.39 -2.29
CA PRO A 403 -13.37 11.94 -1.89
C PRO A 403 -12.20 11.18 -2.57
N GLU A 404 -11.07 11.85 -2.64
CA GLU A 404 -9.84 11.27 -3.21
C GLU A 404 -9.47 9.96 -2.51
N SER A 405 -9.24 8.92 -3.30
CA SER A 405 -8.80 7.62 -2.82
C SER A 405 -7.30 7.47 -3.01
N GLY A 406 -6.56 7.25 -1.93
CA GLY A 406 -5.12 6.98 -1.98
C GLY A 406 -4.80 5.53 -2.31
N GLU A 407 -3.64 5.29 -2.92
CA GLU A 407 -3.11 3.95 -3.11
C GLU A 407 -2.82 3.26 -1.77
N PRO A 408 -3.06 1.93 -1.65
CA PRO A 408 -2.56 1.15 -0.53
C PRO A 408 -1.04 1.30 -0.38
N ARG A 409 -0.57 1.50 0.85
CA ARG A 409 0.86 1.63 1.15
C ARG A 409 1.35 0.48 2.01
N PRO A 410 1.53 -0.72 1.45
CA PRO A 410 1.93 -1.90 2.21
C PRO A 410 3.30 -1.76 2.87
N GLY A 411 4.13 -0.81 2.45
CA GLY A 411 5.38 -0.43 3.13
C GLY A 411 5.20 0.23 4.50
N ALA A 412 3.98 0.64 4.88
CA ALA A 412 3.68 1.19 6.20
C ALA A 412 3.51 0.05 7.22
N VAL A 413 4.61 -0.36 7.83
CA VAL A 413 4.68 -1.51 8.74
C VAL A 413 3.72 -1.40 9.93
N GLU A 414 3.45 -0.21 10.42
CA GLU A 414 2.53 0.09 11.51
C GLU A 414 1.07 -0.32 11.22
N PHE A 415 0.73 -0.44 9.94
CA PHE A 415 -0.61 -0.86 9.50
C PHE A 415 -0.66 -2.29 8.98
N TYR A 416 0.42 -2.80 8.36
CA TYR A 416 0.39 -4.06 7.61
C TYR A 416 1.13 -5.21 8.31
N THR A 417 1.97 -4.92 9.32
CA THR A 417 2.67 -5.94 10.08
C THR A 417 2.23 -5.96 11.54
N ILE A 418 2.42 -7.09 12.19
CA ILE A 418 2.26 -7.22 13.64
C ILE A 418 3.51 -6.61 14.28
N GLN A 419 3.32 -5.82 15.33
CA GLN A 419 4.45 -5.33 16.13
C GLN A 419 5.26 -6.53 16.63
N PRO A 420 6.58 -6.58 16.36
CA PRO A 420 7.36 -7.80 16.54
C PRO A 420 7.56 -8.25 17.98
N TYR A 421 7.41 -7.34 18.94
CA TYR A 421 7.45 -7.67 20.37
C TYR A 421 6.26 -7.07 21.12
N LYS A 422 5.65 -7.88 21.97
CA LYS A 422 4.89 -7.39 23.11
C LYS A 422 5.90 -7.08 24.22
N ASP A 423 5.56 -6.14 25.11
CA ASP A 423 6.44 -5.78 26.24
C ASP A 423 6.82 -6.98 27.12
N GLU A 424 5.97 -7.99 27.19
CA GLU A 424 6.19 -9.23 27.94
C GLU A 424 7.26 -10.12 27.32
N ASP A 425 7.27 -10.26 25.99
CA ASP A 425 8.27 -11.07 25.27
C ASP A 425 9.64 -10.38 25.33
N ALA A 426 9.67 -9.07 25.24
CA ALA A 426 10.88 -8.27 25.37
C ALA A 426 11.47 -8.34 26.78
N LYS A 427 10.63 -8.46 27.81
CA LYS A 427 11.09 -8.65 29.21
C LYS A 427 11.80 -9.97 29.40
N THR A 428 11.37 -11.03 28.72
CA THR A 428 11.95 -12.37 28.83
C THR A 428 13.30 -12.46 28.14
N GLU A 429 13.46 -11.79 26.98
CA GLU A 429 14.70 -11.78 26.21
C GLU A 429 15.72 -10.70 26.69
N GLY A 430 15.34 -9.84 27.61
CA GLY A 430 16.20 -8.73 28.06
C GLY A 430 16.26 -7.52 27.09
N TRP A 431 15.45 -7.51 26.05
CA TRP A 431 15.40 -6.45 25.04
C TRP A 431 14.03 -5.77 25.03
N THR A 432 14.01 -4.50 24.64
CA THR A 432 12.77 -3.75 24.43
C THR A 432 12.76 -3.11 23.04
N ALA A 433 11.66 -3.24 22.32
CA ALA A 433 11.48 -2.56 21.04
C ALA A 433 11.45 -1.04 21.27
N ASN A 434 12.22 -0.28 20.50
CA ASN A 434 12.23 1.18 20.57
C ASN A 434 11.18 1.85 19.67
N GLY A 435 10.18 1.09 19.19
CA GLY A 435 9.13 1.57 18.31
C GLY A 435 9.52 1.63 16.83
N TYR A 436 10.68 1.10 16.45
CA TYR A 436 11.11 1.04 15.05
C TYR A 436 11.28 -0.39 14.57
N TRP A 437 10.54 -0.77 13.56
CA TRP A 437 10.68 -2.04 12.85
C TRP A 437 10.34 -1.89 11.36
N THR A 438 10.79 -2.85 10.57
CA THR A 438 10.56 -2.91 9.12
C THR A 438 10.18 -4.34 8.73
N TYR A 439 10.12 -4.63 7.44
CA TYR A 439 9.99 -6.00 6.95
C TYR A 439 11.30 -6.82 7.07
N ASP A 440 12.43 -6.16 7.33
CA ASP A 440 13.76 -6.80 7.38
C ASP A 440 14.29 -6.98 8.79
N TYR A 441 14.07 -6.00 9.66
CA TYR A 441 14.57 -6.00 11.02
C TYR A 441 13.78 -5.06 11.93
N MET A 442 14.08 -5.12 13.19
CA MET A 442 13.59 -4.16 14.19
C MET A 442 14.73 -3.60 15.01
N CYS A 443 14.54 -2.41 15.53
CA CYS A 443 15.42 -1.79 16.51
C CYS A 443 15.02 -2.23 17.92
N VAL A 444 15.99 -2.67 18.69
CA VAL A 444 15.81 -3.04 20.10
C VAL A 444 16.81 -2.29 20.98
N THR A 445 16.43 -2.11 22.23
CA THR A 445 17.29 -1.51 23.26
C THR A 445 17.54 -2.53 24.34
N GLU A 446 18.79 -2.73 24.73
CA GLU A 446 19.17 -3.65 25.80
C GLU A 446 18.64 -3.14 27.15
N LYS A 447 18.02 -4.03 27.93
CA LYS A 447 17.46 -3.70 29.23
C LYS A 447 18.59 -3.41 30.23
N GLY A 448 18.54 -2.29 30.89
CA GLY A 448 19.50 -1.89 31.93
C GLY A 448 20.71 -1.10 31.44
N LYS A 449 20.93 -0.97 30.13
CA LYS A 449 21.96 -0.09 29.55
C LYS A 449 21.29 1.00 28.75
N ALA A 450 20.88 2.07 29.40
CA ALA A 450 20.20 3.19 28.74
C ALA A 450 21.03 3.68 27.53
N GLY A 451 20.38 3.69 26.36
CA GLY A 451 20.93 4.27 25.13
C GLY A 451 21.62 3.29 24.16
N ARG A 452 21.87 2.04 24.52
CA ARG A 452 22.42 1.07 23.56
C ARG A 452 21.32 0.51 22.66
N LYS A 453 21.48 0.70 21.35
CA LYS A 453 20.56 0.18 20.33
C LYS A 453 21.26 -0.88 19.49
N GLU A 454 20.52 -1.90 19.14
CA GLU A 454 20.96 -2.95 18.26
C GLU A 454 19.89 -3.26 17.22
N LEU A 455 20.30 -3.55 16.00
CA LEU A 455 19.42 -4.07 14.98
C LEU A 455 19.30 -5.58 15.10
N LYS A 456 18.14 -6.06 15.53
CA LYS A 456 17.85 -7.48 15.53
C LYS A 456 17.20 -7.84 14.21
N VAL A 457 17.79 -8.76 13.45
CA VAL A 457 17.18 -9.31 12.25
C VAL A 457 15.95 -10.09 12.66
N ASN A 458 14.82 -9.72 12.10
CA ASN A 458 13.52 -10.21 12.46
C ASN A 458 12.84 -10.86 11.26
N LEU A 459 11.96 -11.80 11.54
CA LEU A 459 10.99 -12.29 10.58
C LEU A 459 9.64 -11.60 10.85
N PRO A 460 9.29 -10.56 10.11
CA PRO A 460 8.05 -9.85 10.36
C PRO A 460 6.86 -10.77 10.09
N LYS A 461 5.82 -10.63 10.91
CA LYS A 461 4.52 -11.26 10.67
C LYS A 461 3.59 -10.22 10.06
N ILE A 462 2.99 -10.53 8.91
CA ILE A 462 1.93 -9.68 8.35
C ILE A 462 0.64 -9.89 9.14
N ARG A 463 -0.19 -8.84 9.19
CA ARG A 463 -1.44 -8.89 9.96
C ARG A 463 -2.45 -9.89 9.44
N GLY A 464 -2.45 -10.18 8.16
CA GLY A 464 -3.38 -11.11 7.55
C GLY A 464 -4.06 -10.56 6.31
N ARG A 465 -5.34 -10.92 6.15
CA ARG A 465 -6.17 -10.55 4.99
C ARG A 465 -6.97 -9.31 5.27
N LYS A 466 -6.89 -8.33 4.39
CA LYS A 466 -7.57 -7.05 4.50
C LYS A 466 -9.06 -7.21 4.19
N PHE A 467 -9.90 -6.80 5.15
CA PHE A 467 -11.34 -6.65 4.98
C PHE A 467 -11.78 -5.24 5.34
N TYR A 468 -12.89 -4.78 4.78
CA TYR A 468 -13.49 -3.49 5.09
C TYR A 468 -14.66 -3.68 6.05
N TRP A 469 -14.76 -2.80 7.04
CA TRP A 469 -15.93 -2.72 7.89
C TRP A 469 -17.18 -2.32 7.10
N HIS A 470 -18.34 -2.81 7.52
CA HIS A 470 -19.60 -2.27 7.05
C HIS A 470 -19.89 -0.96 7.79
N SER A 471 -20.52 0.01 7.14
CA SER A 471 -20.94 1.26 7.77
C SER A 471 -22.02 1.94 6.93
N SER A 472 -22.79 2.80 7.57
CA SER A 472 -23.76 3.68 6.93
C SER A 472 -23.19 5.06 6.54
N ASN A 473 -21.87 5.25 6.65
CA ASN A 473 -21.22 6.55 6.44
C ASN A 473 -21.34 7.11 5.02
N TRP A 474 -21.75 6.28 4.04
CA TRP A 474 -22.04 6.75 2.70
C TRP A 474 -23.03 7.93 2.68
N GLN A 475 -23.91 8.03 3.69
CA GLN A 475 -24.88 9.13 3.84
C GLN A 475 -24.21 10.50 4.05
N ASN A 476 -22.96 10.52 4.51
CA ASN A 476 -22.22 11.75 4.77
C ASN A 476 -21.52 12.32 3.51
N TYR A 477 -21.53 11.59 2.41
CA TYR A 477 -20.82 11.98 1.18
C TYR A 477 -21.74 12.61 0.10
N THR A 478 -22.84 13.20 0.50
CA THR A 478 -23.71 13.93 -0.40
C THR A 478 -23.11 15.28 -0.77
N ASN A 479 -22.82 15.49 -2.06
CA ASN A 479 -22.53 16.79 -2.72
C ASN A 479 -21.62 17.76 -1.95
N ASP A 480 -20.50 17.30 -1.45
CA ASP A 480 -19.53 18.19 -0.83
C ASP A 480 -18.72 18.97 -1.89
N ASN A 481 -19.19 20.17 -2.23
CA ASN A 481 -18.52 21.10 -3.15
C ASN A 481 -17.14 21.60 -2.63
N ARG A 482 -16.72 21.21 -1.41
CA ARG A 482 -15.46 21.63 -0.77
C ARG A 482 -14.21 20.97 -1.35
N LEU A 483 -14.36 19.98 -2.24
CA LEU A 483 -13.25 19.19 -2.79
C LEU A 483 -12.83 19.67 -4.19
N ASP A 484 -12.65 20.96 -4.39
CA ASP A 484 -12.52 21.58 -5.71
C ASP A 484 -11.19 21.35 -6.46
N HIS A 485 -10.23 20.62 -5.91
CA HIS A 485 -8.86 20.70 -6.43
C HIS A 485 -8.16 19.39 -6.79
N LEU A 486 -8.81 18.22 -6.66
CA LEU A 486 -8.15 16.94 -6.91
C LEU A 486 -9.07 16.02 -7.69
N MET A 487 -8.51 15.02 -8.35
CA MET A 487 -9.23 14.05 -9.17
C MET A 487 -10.46 13.52 -8.44
N LYS A 488 -11.61 14.08 -8.76
CA LYS A 488 -12.89 13.70 -8.19
C LYS A 488 -13.44 12.54 -9.00
N GLN A 489 -13.89 11.50 -8.32
CA GLN A 489 -14.62 10.43 -8.97
C GLN A 489 -16.11 10.65 -8.79
N ARG A 490 -16.83 10.81 -9.90
CA ARG A 490 -18.29 10.84 -9.92
C ARG A 490 -18.82 9.43 -10.06
N ILE A 491 -19.82 9.10 -9.28
CA ILE A 491 -20.50 7.81 -9.33
C ILE A 491 -22.01 8.00 -9.20
N ARG A 492 -22.77 7.08 -9.77
CA ARG A 492 -24.20 6.95 -9.57
C ARG A 492 -24.50 5.56 -9.03
N PRO A 493 -24.55 5.39 -7.69
CA PRO A 493 -24.77 4.09 -7.08
C PRO A 493 -26.21 3.61 -7.25
N LEU A 494 -26.39 2.29 -7.27
CA LEU A 494 -27.70 1.67 -7.02
C LEU A 494 -28.10 1.90 -5.56
N LYS A 495 -29.38 2.17 -5.33
CA LYS A 495 -29.98 2.23 -3.98
C LYS A 495 -30.00 0.85 -3.33
N GLU A 496 -30.23 0.83 -2.02
CA GLU A 496 -30.44 -0.40 -1.26
C GLU A 496 -31.63 -1.20 -1.78
N SER A 497 -31.62 -2.51 -1.56
CA SER A 497 -32.76 -3.37 -1.83
C SER A 497 -33.93 -3.05 -0.90
N ASN A 498 -35.15 -3.18 -1.41
CA ASN A 498 -36.36 -3.11 -0.61
C ASN A 498 -36.94 -4.52 -0.47
N HIS A 499 -36.94 -5.05 0.76
CA HIS A 499 -37.45 -6.39 1.05
C HIS A 499 -38.96 -6.51 0.90
N GLU A 500 -39.68 -5.47 1.28
CA GLU A 500 -41.14 -5.48 1.28
C GLU A 500 -41.70 -5.50 -0.15
N THR A 501 -41.09 -4.73 -1.05
CA THR A 501 -41.48 -4.66 -2.45
C THR A 501 -40.75 -5.64 -3.37
N GLY A 502 -39.67 -6.27 -2.91
CA GLY A 502 -38.79 -7.11 -3.72
C GLY A 502 -37.94 -6.34 -4.74
N GLU A 503 -37.93 -5.02 -4.66
CA GLU A 503 -37.16 -4.19 -5.57
C GLU A 503 -35.65 -4.31 -5.34
N ARG A 504 -34.90 -4.19 -6.43
CA ARG A 504 -33.43 -4.21 -6.44
C ARG A 504 -32.81 -5.47 -5.81
N LEU A 505 -33.54 -6.60 -5.95
CA LEU A 505 -33.00 -7.93 -5.74
C LEU A 505 -32.41 -8.46 -7.03
N PHE A 506 -31.30 -9.18 -6.94
CA PHE A 506 -30.64 -9.78 -8.09
C PHE A 506 -30.62 -11.29 -7.96
N CYS A 507 -30.79 -12.02 -9.06
CA CYS A 507 -30.67 -13.47 -9.10
C CYS A 507 -29.43 -13.89 -9.91
N PHE A 508 -28.79 -14.96 -9.46
CA PHE A 508 -27.65 -15.55 -10.15
C PHE A 508 -27.51 -17.02 -9.78
N ARG A 509 -26.64 -17.70 -10.52
CA ARG A 509 -26.38 -19.12 -10.30
C ARG A 509 -24.90 -19.36 -10.07
N VAL A 510 -24.58 -20.28 -9.15
CA VAL A 510 -23.23 -20.76 -8.90
C VAL A 510 -23.14 -22.24 -9.29
N TYR A 511 -22.47 -22.52 -10.40
CA TYR A 511 -22.23 -23.91 -10.83
C TYR A 511 -20.99 -24.45 -10.15
N PHE A 512 -21.04 -25.72 -9.77
CA PHE A 512 -19.88 -26.44 -9.24
C PHE A 512 -19.75 -27.80 -9.96
N ASP A 513 -18.49 -28.20 -10.15
CA ASP A 513 -18.12 -29.44 -10.83
C ASP A 513 -17.20 -30.28 -9.96
N ARG A 514 -17.63 -31.50 -9.66
CA ARG A 514 -16.86 -32.50 -8.93
C ARG A 514 -16.26 -32.00 -7.61
N LEU A 515 -17.05 -31.34 -6.79
CA LEU A 515 -16.69 -30.98 -5.43
C LEU A 515 -17.01 -32.18 -4.49
N ASN A 516 -16.11 -32.47 -3.55
CA ASN A 516 -16.44 -33.37 -2.47
C ASN A 516 -17.35 -32.66 -1.45
N GLN A 517 -17.90 -33.44 -0.51
CA GLN A 517 -18.84 -32.93 0.49
C GLN A 517 -18.27 -31.74 1.27
N THR A 518 -17.04 -31.84 1.77
CA THR A 518 -16.37 -30.78 2.54
C THR A 518 -16.16 -29.53 1.72
N GLU A 519 -15.71 -29.65 0.45
CA GLU A 519 -15.53 -28.52 -0.45
C GLU A 519 -16.84 -27.79 -0.75
N LEU A 520 -17.93 -28.54 -0.94
CA LEU A 520 -19.26 -27.99 -1.17
C LEU A 520 -19.80 -27.27 0.07
N GLU A 521 -19.61 -27.81 1.26
CA GLU A 521 -19.98 -27.18 2.53
C GLU A 521 -19.19 -25.88 2.78
N GLN A 522 -17.90 -25.89 2.52
CA GLN A 522 -17.04 -24.72 2.64
C GLN A 522 -17.42 -23.62 1.62
N LEU A 523 -17.75 -24.02 0.39
CA LEU A 523 -18.23 -23.10 -0.64
C LEU A 523 -19.55 -22.44 -0.23
N ARG A 524 -20.50 -23.25 0.22
CA ARG A 524 -21.79 -22.77 0.73
C ARG A 524 -21.60 -21.79 1.87
N TRP A 525 -20.80 -22.14 2.87
CA TRP A 525 -20.51 -21.27 4.00
C TRP A 525 -19.85 -19.95 3.57
N ALA A 526 -18.93 -19.99 2.60
CA ALA A 526 -18.27 -18.80 2.10
C ALA A 526 -19.22 -17.87 1.32
N MET A 527 -20.35 -18.35 0.82
CA MET A 527 -21.37 -17.53 0.16
C MET A 527 -22.27 -16.78 1.17
N ASP A 528 -22.77 -17.45 2.22
CA ASP A 528 -23.76 -16.87 3.12
C ASP A 528 -23.32 -16.79 4.60
N PHE A 529 -22.08 -17.19 4.90
CA PHE A 529 -21.48 -17.25 6.26
C PHE A 529 -22.24 -18.15 7.25
N ALA A 530 -23.28 -18.84 6.81
CA ALA A 530 -24.27 -19.46 7.69
C ALA A 530 -24.74 -18.50 8.82
N ASP A 531 -24.82 -17.20 8.51
CA ASP A 531 -25.17 -16.15 9.47
C ASP A 531 -25.78 -14.95 8.72
N SER A 532 -27.08 -14.72 8.96
CA SER A 532 -27.86 -13.66 8.28
C SER A 532 -27.39 -12.25 8.60
N ARG A 533 -26.55 -12.06 9.62
CA ARG A 533 -25.97 -10.75 10.01
C ARG A 533 -24.71 -10.41 9.21
N CYS A 534 -24.13 -11.37 8.51
CA CYS A 534 -22.90 -11.17 7.73
C CYS A 534 -23.22 -10.82 6.28
N ALA A 535 -22.34 -10.04 5.69
CA ALA A 535 -22.43 -9.63 4.30
C ALA A 535 -21.04 -9.52 3.65
N HIS A 536 -20.99 -9.62 2.33
CA HIS A 536 -19.82 -9.35 1.52
C HIS A 536 -19.63 -7.86 1.26
N LYS A 537 -18.44 -7.47 0.80
CA LYS A 537 -18.14 -6.13 0.31
C LYS A 537 -17.63 -6.22 -1.13
N ILE A 538 -18.41 -5.69 -2.09
CA ILE A 538 -18.06 -5.66 -3.52
C ILE A 538 -18.10 -4.23 -4.07
N GLY A 539 -17.64 -4.03 -5.29
CA GLY A 539 -17.64 -2.74 -5.96
C GLY A 539 -16.65 -1.71 -5.40
N ARG A 540 -16.86 -0.45 -5.74
CA ARG A 540 -16.06 0.69 -5.27
C ARG A 540 -16.70 1.39 -4.07
N GLY A 541 -15.93 2.29 -3.43
CA GLY A 541 -16.40 3.04 -2.27
C GLY A 541 -16.48 2.22 -0.98
N LYS A 542 -15.91 1.01 -0.92
CA LYS A 542 -15.91 0.15 0.29
C LYS A 542 -15.48 0.87 1.57
N PRO A 543 -14.41 1.71 1.56
CA PRO A 543 -14.01 2.46 2.75
C PRO A 543 -15.02 3.49 3.22
N LEU A 544 -15.95 3.88 2.35
CA LEU A 544 -16.94 4.93 2.58
C LEU A 544 -18.32 4.38 2.94
N GLY A 545 -18.45 3.05 3.11
CA GLY A 545 -19.68 2.40 3.49
C GLY A 545 -20.44 1.72 2.34
N PHE A 546 -20.09 2.00 1.08
CA PHE A 546 -20.75 1.38 -0.08
C PHE A 546 -20.47 -0.11 -0.21
N GLY A 547 -21.31 -0.81 -0.96
CA GLY A 547 -21.08 -2.14 -1.50
C GLY A 547 -21.23 -3.29 -0.52
N SER A 548 -22.02 -3.15 0.54
CA SER A 548 -22.47 -4.29 1.34
C SER A 548 -23.44 -5.13 0.54
N VAL A 549 -23.16 -6.43 0.40
CA VAL A 549 -23.94 -7.34 -0.42
C VAL A 549 -24.15 -8.63 0.35
N LYS A 550 -25.41 -9.04 0.45
CA LYS A 550 -25.82 -10.27 1.11
C LYS A 550 -26.23 -11.29 0.07
N ILE A 551 -25.66 -12.48 0.16
CA ILE A 551 -26.00 -13.60 -0.70
C ILE A 551 -26.91 -14.55 0.10
N ARG A 552 -28.06 -14.87 -0.47
CA ARG A 552 -28.98 -15.88 0.04
C ARG A 552 -29.03 -17.03 -0.95
N ILE A 553 -28.93 -18.25 -0.46
CA ILE A 553 -29.12 -19.45 -1.26
C ILE A 553 -30.62 -19.77 -1.25
N ASP A 554 -31.21 -19.88 -2.41
CA ASP A 554 -32.64 -20.15 -2.58
C ASP A 554 -32.89 -21.64 -2.85
N ASP A 555 -31.99 -22.32 -3.61
CA ASP A 555 -32.11 -23.73 -3.95
C ASP A 555 -30.76 -24.37 -4.24
N LEU A 556 -30.67 -25.69 -4.09
CA LEU A 556 -29.51 -26.50 -4.47
C LEU A 556 -29.98 -27.64 -5.38
N LYS A 557 -29.38 -27.76 -6.54
CA LYS A 557 -29.59 -28.88 -7.46
C LYS A 557 -28.29 -29.69 -7.59
N ILE A 558 -28.42 -31.00 -7.41
CA ILE A 558 -27.32 -31.97 -7.55
C ILE A 558 -27.62 -32.86 -8.75
N GLN A 559 -26.64 -33.04 -9.60
CA GLN A 559 -26.74 -33.97 -10.73
C GLN A 559 -26.50 -35.41 -10.25
N THR A 560 -27.43 -36.28 -10.55
CA THR A 560 -27.36 -37.71 -10.23
C THR A 560 -27.52 -38.52 -11.51
N LEU A 561 -26.83 -39.64 -11.57
CA LEU A 561 -27.02 -40.62 -12.66
C LEU A 561 -28.03 -41.67 -12.21
N ASP A 562 -29.12 -41.77 -12.95
CA ASP A 562 -30.04 -42.89 -12.80
C ASP A 562 -29.34 -44.16 -13.30
N LYS A 563 -29.10 -45.09 -12.42
CA LYS A 563 -28.34 -46.31 -12.73
C LYS A 563 -29.09 -47.31 -13.64
N GLU A 564 -30.43 -47.20 -13.68
CA GLU A 564 -31.25 -48.08 -14.50
C GLU A 564 -31.39 -47.55 -15.93
N THR A 565 -31.60 -46.24 -16.07
CA THR A 565 -31.82 -45.62 -17.39
C THR A 565 -30.57 -44.99 -17.98
N GLY A 566 -29.54 -44.75 -17.21
CA GLY A 566 -28.34 -44.00 -17.64
C GLY A 566 -28.58 -42.49 -17.80
N GLU A 567 -29.75 -41.99 -17.43
CA GLU A 567 -30.08 -40.58 -17.57
C GLU A 567 -29.51 -39.72 -16.44
N LEU A 568 -29.04 -38.57 -16.77
CA LEU A 568 -28.66 -37.52 -15.82
C LEU A 568 -29.91 -36.77 -15.32
N LYS A 569 -30.18 -36.82 -14.04
CA LYS A 569 -31.29 -36.12 -13.40
C LYS A 569 -30.79 -35.08 -12.42
N LEU A 570 -31.51 -33.96 -12.30
CA LEU A 570 -31.28 -32.95 -11.26
C LEU A 570 -32.22 -33.21 -10.09
N VAL A 571 -31.65 -33.47 -8.90
CA VAL A 571 -32.38 -33.64 -7.66
C VAL A 571 -32.16 -32.46 -6.74
N SER A 572 -33.17 -32.11 -5.94
CA SER A 572 -33.02 -31.07 -4.91
C SER A 572 -32.14 -31.56 -3.77
N GLY A 573 -31.14 -30.77 -3.42
CA GLY A 573 -30.32 -30.99 -2.23
C GLY A 573 -30.82 -30.17 -1.05
N ASP A 574 -30.48 -30.59 0.15
CA ASP A 574 -30.79 -29.87 1.37
C ASP A 574 -29.60 -28.92 1.72
N TYR A 575 -29.63 -27.73 1.16
CA TYR A 575 -28.55 -26.73 1.40
C TYR A 575 -28.53 -26.23 2.85
N GLU A 576 -29.63 -26.31 3.59
CA GLU A 576 -29.68 -25.86 4.98
C GLU A 576 -28.86 -26.76 5.89
N LYS A 577 -28.72 -28.06 5.55
CA LYS A 577 -27.88 -29.01 6.29
C LYS A 577 -26.39 -28.87 5.96
N LEU A 578 -26.05 -28.32 4.78
CA LEU A 578 -24.66 -28.16 4.39
C LEU A 578 -23.93 -27.18 5.32
N GLY A 579 -22.75 -27.57 5.76
CA GLY A 579 -21.85 -26.71 6.52
C GLY A 579 -22.21 -26.49 8.00
N LYS A 580 -23.21 -27.21 8.54
CA LYS A 580 -23.52 -27.18 9.99
C LYS A 580 -22.38 -27.73 10.86
N HIS A 581 -21.48 -28.50 10.28
CA HIS A 581 -20.34 -29.13 10.98
C HIS A 581 -19.04 -28.33 10.86
N ILE A 582 -19.06 -27.17 10.14
CA ILE A 582 -17.87 -26.36 10.00
C ILE A 582 -17.48 -25.80 11.37
N ASP A 583 -16.23 -26.06 11.76
CA ASP A 583 -15.67 -25.48 12.97
C ASP A 583 -15.48 -23.96 12.80
N VAL A 584 -16.25 -23.19 13.54
CA VAL A 584 -16.21 -21.73 13.57
C VAL A 584 -15.48 -21.19 14.79
N THR A 585 -14.77 -22.03 15.54
CA THR A 585 -14.10 -21.64 16.80
C THR A 585 -12.76 -20.96 16.58
N GLY A 586 -12.13 -21.14 15.40
CA GLY A 586 -10.86 -20.52 15.04
C GLY A 586 -10.91 -18.99 15.10
N ASN A 587 -9.79 -18.38 15.48
CA ASN A 587 -9.69 -16.93 15.63
C ASN A 587 -9.87 -16.20 14.28
N ALA A 588 -9.40 -16.80 13.18
CA ALA A 588 -9.58 -16.23 11.84
C ALA A 588 -11.07 -16.14 11.46
N ILE A 589 -11.83 -17.24 11.66
CA ILE A 589 -13.28 -17.25 11.37
C ILE A 589 -14.05 -16.31 12.30
N LYS A 590 -13.73 -16.29 13.60
CA LYS A 590 -14.34 -15.33 14.54
C LYS A 590 -14.10 -13.89 14.13
N THR A 591 -12.86 -13.55 13.80
CA THR A 591 -12.49 -12.21 13.32
C THR A 591 -13.20 -11.87 12.01
N LEU A 592 -13.27 -12.83 11.08
CA LEU A 592 -13.97 -12.65 9.81
C LEU A 592 -15.47 -12.35 10.03
N LYS A 593 -16.15 -13.14 10.88
CA LYS A 593 -17.56 -12.90 11.22
C LYS A 593 -17.80 -11.53 11.84
N ILE A 594 -16.91 -11.09 12.74
CA ILE A 594 -17.00 -9.75 13.31
C ILE A 594 -16.82 -8.66 12.24
N MET A 595 -15.85 -8.81 11.34
CA MET A 595 -15.61 -7.82 10.30
C MET A 595 -16.68 -7.80 9.20
N THR A 596 -17.34 -8.92 8.96
CA THR A 596 -18.40 -9.03 7.95
C THR A 596 -19.81 -8.83 8.51
N ASN A 597 -19.96 -8.69 9.82
CA ASN A 597 -21.24 -8.38 10.46
C ASN A 597 -21.63 -6.91 10.13
N TYR A 598 -22.68 -6.75 9.31
CA TYR A 598 -23.12 -5.41 8.89
C TYR A 598 -24.10 -4.76 9.89
N GLN A 599 -24.69 -5.53 10.80
CA GLN A 599 -25.61 -5.03 11.82
C GLN A 599 -24.87 -4.41 13.00
N ASP A 600 -23.77 -5.06 13.43
CA ASP A 600 -22.97 -4.64 14.60
C ASP A 600 -21.63 -4.04 14.19
N SER A 601 -21.62 -3.24 13.15
CA SER A 601 -20.42 -2.57 12.67
C SER A 601 -19.89 -1.53 13.66
N PRO A 602 -18.56 -1.31 13.73
CA PRO A 602 -18.00 -0.26 14.54
C PRO A 602 -18.58 1.10 14.18
N LYS A 603 -18.73 1.96 15.20
CA LYS A 603 -19.09 3.37 15.00
C LYS A 603 -17.89 4.17 14.49
N ASP A 604 -18.16 5.32 13.88
CA ASP A 604 -17.12 6.25 13.40
C ASP A 604 -16.11 5.63 12.42
N VAL A 605 -16.57 4.69 11.58
CA VAL A 605 -15.76 4.11 10.52
C VAL A 605 -15.47 5.17 9.47
N GLY A 606 -14.22 5.52 9.27
CA GLY A 606 -13.83 6.54 8.29
C GLY A 606 -12.34 6.83 8.32
N TYR A 607 -11.89 7.67 7.39
CA TYR A 607 -10.54 8.21 7.47
C TYR A 607 -10.45 9.34 8.49
N PRO A 608 -9.26 9.60 9.05
CA PRO A 608 -9.11 10.67 10.03
C PRO A 608 -9.35 12.03 9.37
N GLU A 609 -10.52 12.58 9.58
CA GLU A 609 -10.84 13.96 9.23
C GLU A 609 -10.49 14.87 10.40
N VAL A 610 -9.86 15.99 10.10
CA VAL A 610 -9.55 17.03 11.09
C VAL A 610 -10.51 18.18 10.83
N ASP A 611 -11.32 18.53 11.82
CA ASP A 611 -12.25 19.64 11.73
C ASP A 611 -11.54 20.92 11.27
N ASN A 612 -12.12 21.60 10.29
CA ASN A 612 -11.80 22.95 9.82
C ASN A 612 -10.57 23.20 8.94
N ILE A 613 -9.93 22.20 8.33
CA ILE A 613 -8.88 22.46 7.35
C ILE A 613 -9.23 21.77 6.03
N GLN A 614 -9.47 22.54 4.99
CA GLN A 614 -9.83 22.06 3.66
C GLN A 614 -8.82 21.05 3.08
N GLY A 615 -9.26 19.82 2.84
CA GLY A 615 -8.76 18.93 1.79
C GLY A 615 -7.41 18.25 1.97
N LYS A 616 -6.83 18.10 3.21
CA LYS A 616 -5.54 17.37 3.39
C LYS A 616 -5.36 16.69 4.75
N GLU A 617 -6.40 16.49 5.48
CA GLU A 617 -6.35 16.08 6.89
C GLU A 617 -5.89 14.65 7.06
N SER A 618 -6.45 13.72 6.30
CA SER A 618 -6.00 12.33 6.31
C SER A 618 -4.55 12.19 5.91
N PHE A 619 -4.10 12.94 4.89
CA PHE A 619 -2.72 12.95 4.47
C PHE A 619 -1.77 13.47 5.57
N ARG A 620 -2.18 14.51 6.32
CA ARG A 620 -1.39 15.03 7.45
C ARG A 620 -1.32 14.03 8.60
N TRP A 621 -2.43 13.35 8.90
CA TRP A 621 -2.47 12.33 9.93
C TRP A 621 -1.51 11.19 9.60
N PHE A 622 -1.63 10.60 8.39
CA PHE A 622 -0.72 9.54 7.94
C PHE A 622 0.72 10.04 7.75
N GLY A 623 0.92 11.29 7.37
CA GLY A 623 2.24 11.91 7.26
C GLY A 623 2.93 12.12 8.59
N LYS A 624 2.17 12.28 9.69
CA LYS A 624 2.69 12.38 11.06
C LYS A 624 2.79 11.02 11.74
N ASN A 625 1.98 10.04 11.31
CA ASN A 625 1.98 8.69 11.84
C ASN A 625 3.05 7.84 11.17
N HIS A 626 4.27 7.93 11.62
CA HIS A 626 5.38 7.12 11.11
C HIS A 626 6.31 6.69 12.24
N ILE A 627 6.93 5.55 12.03
CA ILE A 627 7.98 5.00 12.90
C ILE A 627 9.31 5.53 12.39
N GLY A 628 10.07 6.22 13.24
CA GLY A 628 11.37 6.81 12.90
C GLY A 628 12.52 6.31 13.76
N PHE A 629 13.72 6.35 13.19
CA PHE A 629 14.95 6.11 13.94
C PHE A 629 15.23 7.27 14.92
N GLY A 630 15.49 6.94 16.17
CA GLY A 630 16.11 7.85 17.14
C GLY A 630 15.24 8.98 17.70
N ASN A 631 14.19 9.37 17.02
CA ASN A 631 13.22 10.33 17.53
C ASN A 631 11.90 9.60 17.73
N GLN A 632 11.55 9.36 18.98
CA GLN A 632 10.18 8.97 19.32
C GLN A 632 9.28 10.09 18.83
N THR A 633 8.57 9.83 17.73
CA THR A 633 7.50 10.74 17.37
C THR A 633 6.40 10.56 18.41
N GLU A 634 5.93 11.63 19.00
CA GLU A 634 4.80 11.65 19.94
C GLU A 634 3.52 11.00 19.36
N PHE A 635 3.59 10.55 18.11
CA PHE A 635 2.46 10.09 17.33
C PHE A 635 2.79 8.85 16.49
N ILE A 636 3.01 7.72 17.16
CA ILE A 636 3.03 6.41 16.49
C ILE A 636 1.73 5.69 16.83
N LYS A 637 0.89 5.48 15.83
CA LYS A 637 -0.36 4.74 15.96
C LYS A 637 -0.28 3.46 15.14
N ILE A 638 -0.29 2.36 15.83
CA ILE A 638 -0.38 1.03 15.25
C ILE A 638 -1.86 0.73 15.04
N LEU A 639 -2.22 0.16 13.88
CA LEU A 639 -3.59 -0.25 13.64
C LEU A 639 -4.01 -1.25 14.75
N PRO A 640 -5.10 -1.00 15.50
CA PRO A 640 -5.60 -1.96 16.50
C PRO A 640 -5.92 -3.31 15.86
N LYS A 641 -5.98 -4.39 16.64
CA LYS A 641 -6.51 -5.66 16.16
C LYS A 641 -8.02 -5.55 15.93
N ALA A 642 -8.55 -6.31 14.98
CA ALA A 642 -9.99 -6.33 14.73
C ALA A 642 -10.78 -6.87 15.94
N VAL A 643 -10.18 -7.78 16.67
CA VAL A 643 -10.71 -8.36 17.92
C VAL A 643 -9.73 -8.08 19.04
N GLU A 644 -10.03 -7.14 19.89
CA GLU A 644 -9.32 -6.91 21.16
C GLU A 644 -10.23 -7.24 22.33
N GLU A 645 -9.68 -7.82 23.38
CA GLU A 645 -10.48 -8.42 24.46
C GLU A 645 -11.12 -7.44 25.42
N HIS A 646 -10.84 -6.12 25.38
CA HIS A 646 -11.28 -5.17 26.39
C HIS A 646 -11.83 -3.84 25.86
N GLY A 647 -13.08 -3.50 26.20
CA GLY A 647 -13.72 -2.18 26.18
C GLY A 647 -14.27 -1.66 24.83
N PRO A 648 -15.16 -0.68 24.86
CA PRO A 648 -15.84 -0.14 23.66
C PRO A 648 -14.97 0.71 22.73
N GLU A 649 -13.71 0.98 23.09
CA GLU A 649 -12.76 1.78 22.29
C GLU A 649 -11.81 0.93 21.41
N LYS A 650 -12.12 -0.33 21.25
CA LYS A 650 -11.23 -1.41 20.79
C LYS A 650 -10.61 -1.23 19.41
N ASN A 651 -11.30 -0.59 18.49
CA ASN A 651 -10.84 -0.41 17.10
C ASN A 651 -10.56 1.06 16.76
N GLN A 652 -10.61 1.94 17.75
CA GLN A 652 -10.54 3.37 17.51
C GLN A 652 -9.11 3.90 17.56
N MET A 653 -8.79 4.75 16.62
CA MET A 653 -7.54 5.51 16.56
C MET A 653 -7.78 6.97 16.93
N LYS A 654 -6.84 7.55 17.67
CA LYS A 654 -6.95 8.96 18.11
C LYS A 654 -6.74 9.91 16.93
N ARG A 655 -7.61 10.90 16.78
CA ARG A 655 -7.43 12.02 15.84
C ARG A 655 -6.33 12.96 16.32
N LEU A 656 -5.80 13.79 15.44
CA LEU A 656 -4.87 14.85 15.81
C LEU A 656 -5.63 15.88 16.67
N ASN A 657 -5.04 16.29 17.80
CA ASN A 657 -5.59 17.41 18.57
C ASN A 657 -5.48 18.68 17.73
N THR A 658 -6.58 19.38 17.56
CA THR A 658 -6.66 20.70 16.89
C THR A 658 -5.83 21.75 17.61
N GLU A 659 -5.64 21.64 18.91
CA GLU A 659 -4.87 22.57 19.74
C GLU A 659 -3.37 22.57 19.44
N CYS A 660 -2.81 21.51 18.89
CA CYS A 660 -1.42 21.47 18.41
C CYS A 660 -1.20 22.16 17.05
N SER A 661 -2.24 22.66 16.41
CA SER A 661 -2.20 23.33 15.10
C SER A 661 -1.88 24.82 15.15
N GLY A 662 -1.64 25.40 16.33
CA GLY A 662 -1.42 26.83 16.57
C GLY A 662 -0.17 27.45 15.94
N ARG A 663 0.53 26.76 15.02
CA ARG A 663 1.50 27.35 14.11
C ARG A 663 1.20 26.92 12.68
N ALA A 664 0.09 27.45 12.15
CA ALA A 664 -0.10 27.53 10.71
C ALA A 664 0.99 28.48 10.16
N THR A 665 2.03 27.90 9.58
CA THR A 665 2.88 28.69 8.70
C THR A 665 2.02 29.08 7.50
N ASN A 666 1.61 30.34 7.46
CA ASN A 666 1.08 31.00 6.28
C ASN A 666 2.09 30.82 5.14
N ARG A 667 1.95 29.78 4.31
CA ARG A 667 2.54 29.76 2.99
C ARG A 667 1.53 30.42 2.06
N PRO A 668 1.93 31.45 1.30
CA PRO A 668 1.09 32.00 0.26
C PRO A 668 0.67 30.86 -0.69
N ARG A 669 -0.59 30.82 -1.04
CA ARG A 669 -1.09 29.98 -2.12
C ARG A 669 -0.37 30.42 -3.41
N ASP A 670 0.48 29.55 -3.97
CA ASP A 670 0.90 29.69 -5.36
C ASP A 670 -0.35 29.48 -6.24
N THR A 671 -1.01 30.58 -6.54
CA THR A 671 -2.03 30.63 -7.58
C THR A 671 -1.33 30.36 -8.91
N TYR A 672 -1.52 29.18 -9.46
CA TYR A 672 -1.22 28.92 -10.86
C TYR A 672 -2.18 29.75 -11.71
N LYS A 673 -1.80 30.97 -12.04
CA LYS A 673 -2.39 31.68 -13.18
C LYS A 673 -1.89 30.98 -14.45
N LYS A 674 -2.79 30.28 -15.13
CA LYS A 674 -2.60 29.93 -16.54
C LYS A 674 -2.35 31.26 -17.30
N LYS A 675 -1.19 31.38 -17.88
CA LYS A 675 -1.03 32.30 -19.02
C LYS A 675 -1.48 31.54 -20.27
N SER A 676 -2.47 32.11 -20.92
CA SER A 676 -2.93 31.78 -22.27
C SER A 676 -1.79 31.68 -23.28
#